data_53ea3bb5e90d505dbeb0327a10cb08b2
#
_entry.id   53ea3bb5e90d505dbeb0327a10cb08b2
#
_cell.length_a   1.000
_cell.length_b   1.000
_cell.length_c   1.000
_cell.angle_alpha   90.00
_cell.angle_beta   90.00
_cell.angle_gamma   90.00
#
_symmetry.space_group_name_H-M   'P 1'
#
loop_
_entity.id
_entity.type
_entity.pdbx_description
1 polymer ?
#
loop_
_entity_poly.entity_id
_entity_poly.type
_entity_poly.pdbx_seq_one_letter_code
_entity_poly.pdbx_strand_id
1 'polypeptide(L)'
;MTIALDQLLTPDIVRPARYLGNELGAKHKEWASAVVRWVLTYPEVYEVGASNLGHIILYNILNAQPRQLCDRTYLPAPDLAQKLKQTKTPLFALESRRCLTDFDILGFSLSYELGATNILEMLDLAAIPLTWRERDAGNYPLIFAGGQTATSNPEPYADFFDFIALGDGEELLPEIGLILEEGKLANLSKEELLLDLAQIPGVYVPRFYDVTPIGAVIPNRDDVPKRILRRVATPIPAYSIGLVPFVETVHDRLVVEIRRGCTRGCRFCQPGMLTRPARDVQPEAVIESIEKGMRATGYNEFSLLSLSCSDYLALPAVGMEIKNRLQNENISLSLPSQRVDRFDENIANIIGGNRQSGLTFAPEAGTQRMRDVINKGLTNEELLRGIKTAVEQGWDKVKLYFMIGLPGETDVDVIGIAETVRWLRRECRLPKRKPLDFTLTISNFTPKPHTPFQWHSVSTAEFIRKQELLKQEFQGMRGVKVNYTDVRISAMEDFIGRGDRSLGKVVLRAWQLGAGMDAWWDNTEKAYQAWSQAIEESGLTWKYRQVEQGEWNIFVDADKDILERPLPWDHLDTGIDKKWLEEDLKRALDAATVPDCSFEGCSHCGVCSVDFGHNIVIEAPAIPAFAGHFQPNQERAQRIRVWFGKIGEIALVSHLDLVRLFDRVVRRAAIPISFTGGFHPGPRISIANALSLGATSSGEIVDFELTKVIDLETFKQQLRAQLPADLPVYQVEEIPLNAPAATRLLEKAEYLLTFNSEGIDCQQWQNWLEAIKQATVMEREKTTKSGKKVTINLREQLYELELKTVDKQAVLCYVGSCRNDGTLLQPDHIVEMLERVSGQELSLLNFHRQRLILGA
;
A
#
# COMPACT_ATOMS: atom_id res chain seq x y z
N MET A 1 5.59 -27.37 5.35
CA MET A 1 6.29 -27.73 4.08
C MET A 1 6.86 -26.46 3.46
N THR A 2 8.14 -26.43 3.07
CA THR A 2 8.73 -25.23 2.42
C THR A 2 8.46 -25.27 0.92
N ILE A 3 8.00 -24.16 0.37
CA ILE A 3 7.65 -24.02 -1.06
C ILE A 3 8.90 -23.66 -1.87
N ALA A 4 9.11 -24.34 -2.98
CA ALA A 4 10.17 -24.05 -3.94
C ALA A 4 9.73 -22.93 -4.88
N LEU A 5 10.29 -21.73 -4.73
CA LEU A 5 9.88 -20.54 -5.49
C LEU A 5 10.32 -20.58 -6.97
N ASP A 6 11.39 -21.28 -7.28
CA ASP A 6 11.95 -21.40 -8.64
C ASP A 6 10.96 -22.01 -9.65
N GLN A 7 10.06 -22.89 -9.19
CA GLN A 7 9.00 -23.48 -10.01
C GLN A 7 7.76 -22.59 -10.16
N LEU A 8 7.57 -21.67 -9.23
CA LEU A 8 6.40 -20.77 -9.18
C LEU A 8 6.71 -19.42 -9.82
N LEU A 9 7.84 -18.81 -9.44
CA LEU A 9 8.20 -17.47 -9.84
C LEU A 9 8.99 -17.45 -11.15
N THR A 10 8.36 -17.94 -12.18
CA THR A 10 8.89 -17.93 -13.55
C THR A 10 8.75 -16.55 -14.20
N PRO A 11 9.46 -16.24 -15.30
CA PRO A 11 9.46 -14.91 -15.94
C PRO A 11 8.09 -14.46 -16.49
N ASP A 12 7.12 -15.35 -16.61
CA ASP A 12 5.74 -15.05 -17.00
C ASP A 12 4.92 -14.43 -15.85
N ILE A 13 5.37 -14.57 -14.59
CA ILE A 13 4.76 -13.88 -13.46
C ILE A 13 5.14 -12.40 -13.49
N VAL A 14 4.14 -11.53 -13.47
CA VAL A 14 4.34 -10.09 -13.47
C VAL A 14 4.91 -9.63 -12.13
N ARG A 15 6.05 -8.95 -12.13
CA ARG A 15 6.76 -8.47 -10.93
C ARG A 15 6.98 -9.58 -9.88
N PRO A 16 7.67 -10.67 -10.22
CA PRO A 16 7.83 -11.81 -9.31
C PRO A 16 8.58 -11.46 -8.02
N ALA A 17 9.36 -10.37 -8.02
CA ALA A 17 10.06 -9.89 -6.82
C ALA A 17 9.15 -9.51 -5.64
N ARG A 18 7.82 -9.40 -5.84
CA ARG A 18 6.82 -9.26 -4.75
C ARG A 18 6.85 -10.41 -3.75
N TYR A 19 7.29 -11.58 -4.20
CA TYR A 19 7.10 -12.83 -3.48
C TYR A 19 8.40 -13.45 -2.95
N LEU A 20 9.50 -12.68 -2.97
CA LEU A 20 10.82 -13.17 -2.54
C LEU A 20 11.00 -13.23 -1.02
N GLY A 21 10.44 -12.29 -0.29
CA GLY A 21 10.45 -12.24 1.19
C GLY A 21 11.81 -11.96 1.84
N ASN A 22 12.85 -11.66 1.06
CA ASN A 22 14.22 -11.41 1.52
C ASN A 22 14.65 -9.94 1.34
N GLU A 23 13.69 -9.03 1.27
CA GLU A 23 13.95 -7.60 1.18
C GLU A 23 14.59 -7.02 2.44
N LEU A 24 15.23 -5.87 2.32
CA LEU A 24 15.84 -5.19 3.45
C LEU A 24 14.84 -4.96 4.59
N GLY A 25 15.20 -5.35 5.80
CA GLY A 25 14.38 -5.23 6.99
C GLY A 25 13.47 -6.43 7.26
N ALA A 26 13.38 -7.41 6.36
CA ALA A 26 12.69 -8.67 6.62
C ALA A 26 13.32 -9.40 7.82
N LYS A 27 12.49 -10.02 8.66
CA LYS A 27 12.90 -10.71 9.88
C LYS A 27 12.88 -12.21 9.66
N HIS A 28 14.04 -12.82 9.75
CA HIS A 28 14.21 -14.26 9.65
C HIS A 28 14.63 -14.81 11.00
N LYS A 29 13.72 -15.49 11.68
CA LYS A 29 14.00 -16.21 12.94
C LYS A 29 14.03 -17.70 12.71
N GLU A 30 14.84 -18.39 13.51
CA GLU A 30 14.87 -19.85 13.53
C GLU A 30 13.48 -20.41 13.89
N TRP A 31 12.91 -21.23 13.02
CA TRP A 31 11.56 -21.78 13.18
C TRP A 31 11.36 -22.52 14.51
N ALA A 32 12.38 -23.27 14.94
CA ALA A 32 12.37 -24.05 16.17
C ALA A 32 12.48 -23.19 17.44
N SER A 33 12.97 -21.95 17.33
CA SER A 33 13.11 -21.04 18.48
C SER A 33 11.78 -20.39 18.90
N ALA A 34 10.80 -20.37 18.00
CA ALA A 34 9.50 -19.76 18.26
C ALA A 34 8.51 -20.76 18.85
N VAL A 35 7.87 -20.35 19.95
CA VAL A 35 6.73 -21.07 20.55
C VAL A 35 5.45 -20.75 19.79
N VAL A 36 5.24 -19.47 19.41
CA VAL A 36 4.10 -19.01 18.61
C VAL A 36 4.58 -18.47 17.27
N ARG A 37 3.94 -18.91 16.21
CA ARG A 37 4.24 -18.56 14.82
C ARG A 37 3.04 -17.88 14.19
N TRP A 38 3.23 -16.64 13.83
CA TRP A 38 2.22 -15.75 13.24
C TRP A 38 2.41 -15.61 11.73
N VAL A 39 1.31 -15.43 11.04
CA VAL A 39 1.32 -14.80 9.72
C VAL A 39 0.40 -13.58 9.77
N LEU A 40 0.95 -12.40 9.49
CA LEU A 40 0.13 -11.23 9.21
C LEU A 40 -0.22 -11.23 7.73
N THR A 41 -1.51 -11.21 7.46
CA THR A 41 -2.08 -11.29 6.13
C THR A 41 -2.73 -9.97 5.75
N TYR A 42 -2.43 -9.48 4.56
CA TYR A 42 -3.08 -8.28 4.02
C TYR A 42 -3.90 -8.67 2.78
N PRO A 43 -5.25 -8.48 2.80
CA PRO A 43 -6.13 -8.97 1.75
C PRO A 43 -6.15 -8.06 0.50
N GLU A 44 -4.99 -7.60 0.08
CA GLU A 44 -4.72 -6.83 -1.12
C GLU A 44 -3.37 -7.23 -1.69
N VAL A 45 -3.11 -6.83 -2.95
CA VAL A 45 -1.83 -7.11 -3.60
C VAL A 45 -0.65 -6.54 -2.81
N TYR A 46 0.53 -7.13 -3.00
CA TYR A 46 1.76 -6.78 -2.29
C TYR A 46 2.03 -5.27 -2.25
N GLU A 47 1.86 -4.53 -3.36
CA GLU A 47 2.18 -3.10 -3.43
C GLU A 47 1.32 -2.24 -2.52
N VAL A 48 0.10 -2.68 -2.22
CA VAL A 48 -0.80 -2.01 -1.26
C VAL A 48 -0.43 -2.40 0.16
N GLY A 49 -0.35 -3.71 0.44
CA GLY A 49 -0.12 -4.24 1.79
C GLY A 49 1.27 -3.91 2.34
N ALA A 50 2.33 -4.04 1.53
CA ALA A 50 3.70 -3.74 1.94
C ALA A 50 3.97 -2.25 2.21
N SER A 51 3.09 -1.35 1.73
CA SER A 51 3.14 0.07 2.04
C SER A 51 2.23 0.48 3.22
N ASN A 52 1.49 -0.45 3.81
CA ASN A 52 0.61 -0.16 4.93
C ASN A 52 1.39 -0.05 6.25
N LEU A 53 1.36 1.13 6.87
CA LEU A 53 2.12 1.41 8.10
C LEU A 53 1.70 0.51 9.26
N GLY A 54 0.40 0.28 9.47
CA GLY A 54 -0.09 -0.59 10.55
C GLY A 54 0.43 -2.01 10.42
N HIS A 55 0.45 -2.55 9.20
CA HIS A 55 1.00 -3.88 8.92
C HIS A 55 2.50 -3.97 9.23
N ILE A 56 3.29 -2.93 8.88
CA ILE A 56 4.73 -2.85 9.19
C ILE A 56 4.96 -2.77 10.70
N ILE A 57 4.21 -1.92 11.41
CA ILE A 57 4.34 -1.75 12.87
C ILE A 57 4.07 -3.07 13.60
N LEU A 58 2.96 -3.73 13.29
CA LEU A 58 2.57 -4.98 13.95
C LEU A 58 3.57 -6.12 13.63
N TYR A 59 4.06 -6.21 12.40
CA TYR A 59 5.12 -7.15 12.02
C TYR A 59 6.39 -6.94 12.85
N ASN A 60 6.81 -5.69 13.03
CA ASN A 60 7.99 -5.36 13.83
C ASN A 60 7.78 -5.66 15.32
N ILE A 61 6.62 -5.32 15.88
CA ILE A 61 6.27 -5.58 17.29
C ILE A 61 6.27 -7.08 17.60
N LEU A 62 5.61 -7.89 16.78
CA LEU A 62 5.56 -9.34 16.97
C LEU A 62 6.94 -9.97 16.83
N ASN A 63 7.73 -9.53 15.87
CA ASN A 63 9.10 -10.01 15.73
C ASN A 63 10.06 -9.49 16.80
N ALA A 64 9.70 -8.46 17.56
CA ALA A 64 10.46 -8.05 18.75
C ALA A 64 10.25 -8.98 19.95
N GLN A 65 9.16 -9.79 19.96
CA GLN A 65 8.90 -10.75 21.04
C GLN A 65 9.90 -11.93 20.96
N PRO A 66 10.54 -12.32 22.08
CA PRO A 66 11.64 -13.30 22.04
C PRO A 66 11.26 -14.67 21.50
N ARG A 67 10.09 -15.20 21.90
CA ARG A 67 9.63 -16.56 21.56
C ARG A 67 8.56 -16.60 20.47
N GLN A 68 8.39 -15.51 19.75
CA GLN A 68 7.41 -15.40 18.68
C GLN A 68 8.12 -15.13 17.35
N LEU A 69 7.56 -15.65 16.28
CA LEU A 69 7.97 -15.42 14.90
C LEU A 69 6.75 -14.90 14.16
N CYS A 70 6.94 -13.90 13.33
CA CYS A 70 5.89 -13.36 12.49
C CYS A 70 6.38 -13.25 11.03
N ASP A 71 5.70 -13.94 10.14
CA ASP A 71 5.84 -13.82 8.70
C ASP A 71 4.72 -12.98 8.11
N ARG A 72 4.80 -12.70 6.82
CA ARG A 72 3.80 -11.94 6.06
C ARG A 72 3.27 -12.73 4.88
N THR A 73 2.04 -12.44 4.48
CA THR A 73 1.50 -12.85 3.19
C THR A 73 0.50 -11.81 2.67
N TYR A 74 0.30 -11.80 1.36
CA TYR A 74 -0.57 -10.85 0.65
C TYR A 74 -1.46 -11.59 -0.33
N LEU A 75 -2.56 -10.96 -0.75
CA LEU A 75 -3.35 -11.50 -1.85
C LEU A 75 -2.45 -11.63 -3.09
N PRO A 76 -2.28 -12.82 -3.65
CA PRO A 76 -1.49 -12.97 -4.86
C PRO A 76 -2.20 -12.29 -6.05
N ALA A 77 -1.42 -11.72 -6.96
CA ALA A 77 -1.96 -11.22 -8.21
C ALA A 77 -2.58 -12.38 -9.03
N PRO A 78 -3.49 -12.09 -9.97
CA PRO A 78 -4.25 -13.14 -10.67
C PRO A 78 -3.39 -14.20 -11.38
N ASP A 79 -2.21 -13.82 -11.88
CA ASP A 79 -1.26 -14.70 -12.53
C ASP A 79 -0.68 -15.76 -11.56
N LEU A 80 -0.18 -15.31 -10.39
CA LEU A 80 0.31 -16.23 -9.37
C LEU A 80 -0.84 -17.04 -8.76
N ALA A 81 -2.00 -16.44 -8.49
CA ALA A 81 -3.17 -17.15 -7.98
C ALA A 81 -3.59 -18.30 -8.91
N GLN A 82 -3.62 -18.05 -10.21
CA GLN A 82 -3.90 -19.07 -11.23
C GLN A 82 -2.84 -20.19 -11.20
N LYS A 83 -1.56 -19.81 -11.10
CA LYS A 83 -0.45 -20.79 -11.08
C LYS A 83 -0.49 -21.66 -9.82
N LEU A 84 -0.78 -21.08 -8.65
CA LEU A 84 -0.97 -21.82 -7.40
C LEU A 84 -2.08 -22.87 -7.56
N LYS A 85 -3.24 -22.51 -8.13
CA LYS A 85 -4.34 -23.44 -8.41
C LYS A 85 -3.95 -24.55 -9.39
N GLN A 86 -3.25 -24.21 -10.47
CA GLN A 86 -2.80 -25.17 -11.48
C GLN A 86 -1.80 -26.18 -10.95
N THR A 87 -0.84 -25.72 -10.15
CA THR A 87 0.21 -26.58 -9.54
C THR A 87 -0.24 -27.25 -8.25
N LYS A 88 -1.45 -26.91 -7.74
CA LYS A 88 -1.96 -27.33 -6.43
C LYS A 88 -1.00 -26.97 -5.30
N THR A 89 -0.30 -25.86 -5.44
CA THR A 89 0.58 -25.33 -4.40
C THR A 89 -0.20 -24.38 -3.52
N PRO A 90 -0.24 -24.59 -2.18
CA PRO A 90 -0.97 -23.68 -1.31
C PRO A 90 -0.28 -22.33 -1.21
N LEU A 91 -1.07 -21.27 -0.89
CA LEU A 91 -0.54 -19.96 -0.55
C LEU A 91 0.44 -20.07 0.62
N PHE A 92 1.50 -19.29 0.60
CA PHE A 92 2.63 -19.40 1.50
C PHE A 92 3.01 -18.05 2.13
N ALA A 93 3.71 -18.15 3.27
CA ALA A 93 4.30 -17.00 3.96
C ALA A 93 5.64 -16.62 3.31
N LEU A 94 5.92 -15.31 3.21
CA LEU A 94 7.04 -14.81 2.41
C LEU A 94 8.41 -15.14 3.03
N GLU A 95 8.60 -14.91 4.32
CA GLU A 95 9.91 -15.04 4.97
C GLU A 95 10.37 -16.50 5.05
N SER A 96 9.53 -17.39 5.60
CA SER A 96 9.85 -18.79 5.78
C SER A 96 9.52 -19.67 4.58
N ARG A 97 8.70 -19.15 3.63
CA ARG A 97 8.18 -19.90 2.47
C ARG A 97 7.38 -21.14 2.85
N ARG A 98 6.77 -21.14 4.04
CA ARG A 98 5.96 -22.24 4.54
C ARG A 98 4.50 -22.08 4.18
N CYS A 99 3.80 -23.21 4.07
CA CYS A 99 2.36 -23.21 3.94
C CYS A 99 1.73 -22.50 5.15
N LEU A 100 0.65 -21.76 4.94
CA LEU A 100 -0.02 -21.04 6.03
C LEU A 100 -0.57 -21.98 7.10
N THR A 101 -0.88 -23.23 6.76
CA THR A 101 -1.31 -24.27 7.70
C THR A 101 -0.22 -24.73 8.68
N ASP A 102 1.06 -24.38 8.44
CA ASP A 102 2.15 -24.73 9.37
C ASP A 102 2.25 -23.76 10.56
N PHE A 103 1.54 -22.64 10.50
CA PHE A 103 1.55 -21.60 11.53
C PHE A 103 0.48 -21.85 12.61
N ASP A 104 0.60 -21.12 13.72
CA ASP A 104 -0.33 -21.25 14.85
C ASP A 104 -1.51 -20.30 14.72
N ILE A 105 -1.27 -19.13 14.10
CA ILE A 105 -2.25 -18.05 13.98
C ILE A 105 -2.03 -17.21 12.73
N LEU A 106 -3.13 -16.85 12.07
CA LEU A 106 -3.16 -15.93 10.93
C LEU A 106 -4.00 -14.70 11.29
N GLY A 107 -3.43 -13.51 11.12
CA GLY A 107 -4.10 -12.26 11.38
C GLY A 107 -4.38 -11.48 10.08
N PHE A 108 -5.65 -11.23 9.78
CA PHE A 108 -6.07 -10.48 8.61
C PHE A 108 -6.31 -9.01 8.92
N SER A 109 -5.72 -8.11 8.11
CA SER A 109 -5.98 -6.67 8.16
C SER A 109 -7.29 -6.35 7.45
N LEU A 110 -8.41 -6.40 8.15
CA LEU A 110 -9.71 -5.99 7.64
C LEU A 110 -9.90 -4.48 7.86
N SER A 111 -9.31 -3.69 6.96
CA SER A 111 -9.31 -2.22 7.03
C SER A 111 -10.34 -1.57 6.11
N TYR A 112 -10.97 -2.35 5.22
CA TYR A 112 -11.98 -1.92 4.27
C TYR A 112 -13.03 -3.03 4.07
N GLU A 113 -14.29 -2.65 3.95
CA GLU A 113 -15.42 -3.58 3.93
C GLU A 113 -15.35 -4.59 2.77
N LEU A 114 -14.96 -4.12 1.58
CA LEU A 114 -14.87 -4.96 0.38
C LEU A 114 -13.63 -5.86 0.33
N GLY A 115 -12.82 -5.88 1.39
CA GLY A 115 -11.72 -6.83 1.55
C GLY A 115 -12.15 -8.26 1.89
N ALA A 116 -13.41 -8.49 2.25
CA ALA A 116 -13.91 -9.78 2.74
C ALA A 116 -13.78 -10.90 1.71
N THR A 117 -14.14 -10.66 0.46
CA THR A 117 -14.02 -11.65 -0.64
C THR A 117 -12.57 -12.03 -0.92
N ASN A 118 -11.64 -11.07 -0.77
CA ASN A 118 -10.20 -11.32 -0.88
C ASN A 118 -9.68 -12.21 0.27
N ILE A 119 -10.22 -12.06 1.49
CA ILE A 119 -9.87 -12.93 2.62
C ILE A 119 -10.28 -14.37 2.32
N LEU A 120 -11.49 -14.58 1.80
CA LEU A 120 -11.95 -15.91 1.42
C LEU A 120 -11.08 -16.53 0.32
N GLU A 121 -10.68 -15.76 -0.69
CA GLU A 121 -9.74 -16.22 -1.72
C GLU A 121 -8.39 -16.63 -1.14
N MET A 122 -7.85 -15.87 -0.17
CA MET A 122 -6.59 -16.22 0.47
C MET A 122 -6.69 -17.49 1.31
N LEU A 123 -7.80 -17.69 2.02
CA LEU A 123 -8.04 -18.91 2.80
C LEU A 123 -8.19 -20.15 1.87
N ASP A 124 -8.94 -20.02 0.78
CA ASP A 124 -9.09 -21.07 -0.23
C ASP A 124 -7.74 -21.44 -0.87
N LEU A 125 -6.96 -20.44 -1.30
CA LEU A 125 -5.61 -20.66 -1.84
C LEU A 125 -4.65 -21.28 -0.83
N ALA A 126 -4.87 -21.05 0.46
CA ALA A 126 -4.07 -21.67 1.54
C ALA A 126 -4.54 -23.06 1.93
N ALA A 127 -5.61 -23.58 1.30
CA ALA A 127 -6.29 -24.84 1.67
C ALA A 127 -6.76 -24.85 3.15
N ILE A 128 -7.22 -23.69 3.64
CA ILE A 128 -7.79 -23.52 4.99
C ILE A 128 -9.31 -23.39 4.85
N PRO A 129 -10.11 -24.17 5.62
CA PRO A 129 -11.56 -24.04 5.59
C PRO A 129 -12.03 -22.62 5.92
N LEU A 130 -13.06 -22.14 5.23
CA LEU A 130 -13.43 -20.74 5.23
C LEU A 130 -14.07 -20.29 6.54
N THR A 131 -14.86 -21.16 7.17
CA THR A 131 -15.56 -20.84 8.43
C THR A 131 -14.88 -21.44 9.64
N TRP A 132 -15.03 -20.80 10.81
CA TRP A 132 -14.51 -21.33 12.06
C TRP A 132 -15.14 -22.70 12.41
N ARG A 133 -16.41 -22.92 12.02
CA ARG A 133 -17.11 -24.20 12.24
C ARG A 133 -16.46 -25.35 11.48
N GLU A 134 -16.08 -25.10 10.22
CA GLU A 134 -15.38 -26.11 9.42
C GLU A 134 -13.96 -26.37 9.96
N ARG A 135 -13.27 -25.33 10.45
CA ARG A 135 -11.92 -25.48 11.04
C ARG A 135 -11.92 -26.25 12.36
N ASP A 136 -13.02 -26.32 13.10
CA ASP A 136 -13.11 -27.11 14.33
C ASP A 136 -13.01 -28.63 14.08
N ALA A 137 -13.24 -29.09 12.86
CA ALA A 137 -13.09 -30.51 12.49
C ALA A 137 -11.64 -30.94 12.27
N GLY A 138 -10.65 -30.06 12.35
CA GLY A 138 -9.25 -30.37 12.06
C GLY A 138 -8.27 -29.50 12.86
N ASN A 139 -6.98 -29.73 12.59
CA ASN A 139 -5.90 -28.95 13.20
C ASN A 139 -5.48 -27.81 12.26
N TYR A 140 -6.19 -26.71 12.33
CA TYR A 140 -5.92 -25.51 11.55
C TYR A 140 -5.46 -24.35 12.46
N PRO A 141 -4.70 -23.38 11.95
CA PRO A 141 -4.34 -22.20 12.72
C PRO A 141 -5.59 -21.43 13.17
N LEU A 142 -5.46 -20.67 14.27
CA LEU A 142 -6.48 -19.69 14.65
C LEU A 142 -6.49 -18.55 13.60
N ILE A 143 -7.67 -18.17 13.18
CA ILE A 143 -7.86 -17.08 12.19
C ILE A 143 -8.52 -15.90 12.88
N PHE A 144 -7.90 -14.73 12.84
CA PHE A 144 -8.49 -13.52 13.37
C PHE A 144 -8.43 -12.36 12.37
N ALA A 145 -9.30 -11.37 12.57
CA ALA A 145 -9.24 -10.09 11.90
C ALA A 145 -8.98 -8.95 12.89
N GLY A 146 -8.25 -7.95 12.44
CA GLY A 146 -8.11 -6.66 13.09
C GLY A 146 -8.21 -5.54 12.07
N GLY A 147 -8.14 -4.31 12.53
CA GLY A 147 -8.24 -3.13 11.69
C GLY A 147 -9.55 -2.37 11.87
N GLN A 148 -9.72 -1.31 11.10
CA GLN A 148 -10.80 -0.35 11.33
C GLN A 148 -12.19 -0.94 11.06
N THR A 149 -12.38 -1.66 9.97
CA THR A 149 -13.65 -2.31 9.63
C THR A 149 -14.00 -3.40 10.64
N ALA A 150 -13.02 -4.21 11.03
CA ALA A 150 -13.19 -5.21 12.09
C ALA A 150 -13.61 -4.58 13.43
N THR A 151 -13.04 -3.41 13.78
CA THR A 151 -13.40 -2.66 15.00
C THR A 151 -14.77 -2.01 14.89
N SER A 152 -15.22 -1.61 13.71
CA SER A 152 -16.48 -0.90 13.53
C SER A 152 -17.70 -1.82 13.51
N ASN A 153 -17.65 -2.88 12.72
CA ASN A 153 -18.73 -3.86 12.60
C ASN A 153 -18.19 -5.21 12.11
N PRO A 154 -17.84 -6.13 13.00
CA PRO A 154 -17.35 -7.45 12.62
C PRO A 154 -18.44 -8.44 12.21
N GLU A 155 -19.72 -8.14 12.45
CA GLU A 155 -20.82 -9.11 12.34
C GLU A 155 -20.96 -9.73 10.94
N PRO A 156 -20.85 -8.98 9.81
CA PRO A 156 -20.92 -9.59 8.48
C PRO A 156 -19.82 -10.62 8.19
N TYR A 157 -18.76 -10.62 8.99
CA TYR A 157 -17.56 -11.45 8.81
C TYR A 157 -17.40 -12.50 9.93
N ALA A 158 -18.25 -12.47 10.95
CA ALA A 158 -18.11 -13.25 12.19
C ALA A 158 -17.93 -14.76 11.98
N ASP A 159 -18.52 -15.32 10.92
CA ASP A 159 -18.41 -16.76 10.61
C ASP A 159 -17.03 -17.17 10.07
N PHE A 160 -16.22 -16.21 9.59
CA PHE A 160 -14.92 -16.48 8.98
C PHE A 160 -13.75 -16.46 9.98
N PHE A 161 -13.95 -15.92 11.17
CA PHE A 161 -12.89 -15.70 12.15
C PHE A 161 -13.13 -16.45 13.46
N ASP A 162 -12.06 -16.96 14.07
CA ASP A 162 -12.12 -17.55 15.39
C ASP A 162 -12.28 -16.47 16.47
N PHE A 163 -11.64 -15.30 16.25
CA PHE A 163 -11.85 -14.10 17.06
C PHE A 163 -11.55 -12.82 16.26
N ILE A 164 -11.90 -11.67 16.81
CA ILE A 164 -11.68 -10.33 16.25
C ILE A 164 -10.87 -9.51 17.25
N ALA A 165 -9.82 -8.82 16.77
CA ALA A 165 -9.02 -7.89 17.56
C ALA A 165 -9.49 -6.45 17.30
N LEU A 166 -10.01 -5.79 18.34
CA LEU A 166 -10.67 -4.49 18.27
C LEU A 166 -9.75 -3.35 18.75
N GLY A 167 -9.55 -2.36 17.91
CA GLY A 167 -8.76 -1.15 18.22
C GLY A 167 -7.29 -1.25 17.85
N ASP A 168 -6.43 -0.65 18.69
CA ASP A 168 -5.01 -0.54 18.44
C ASP A 168 -4.27 -1.84 18.78
N GLY A 169 -3.43 -2.34 17.88
CA GLY A 169 -2.81 -3.66 17.98
C GLY A 169 -1.46 -3.70 18.71
N GLU A 170 -0.86 -2.54 19.03
CA GLU A 170 0.51 -2.46 19.54
C GLU A 170 0.72 -3.20 20.88
N GLU A 171 -0.27 -3.14 21.76
CA GLU A 171 -0.26 -3.87 23.04
C GLU A 171 -1.09 -5.15 22.95
N LEU A 172 -2.19 -5.10 22.18
CA LEU A 172 -3.15 -6.20 22.08
C LEU A 172 -2.53 -7.46 21.48
N LEU A 173 -1.77 -7.36 20.38
CA LEU A 173 -1.19 -8.55 19.74
C LEU A 173 -0.10 -9.22 20.59
N PRO A 174 0.81 -8.49 21.28
CA PRO A 174 1.70 -9.09 22.27
C PRO A 174 0.96 -9.84 23.40
N GLU A 175 -0.14 -9.30 23.94
CA GLU A 175 -0.94 -9.96 24.99
C GLU A 175 -1.58 -11.25 24.44
N ILE A 176 -2.17 -11.21 23.26
CA ILE A 176 -2.67 -12.42 22.57
C ILE A 176 -1.55 -13.43 22.41
N GLY A 177 -0.36 -12.99 22.00
CA GLY A 177 0.80 -13.87 21.85
C GLY A 177 1.23 -14.56 23.14
N LEU A 178 1.18 -13.86 24.28
CA LEU A 178 1.49 -14.45 25.60
C LEU A 178 0.47 -15.53 25.98
N ILE A 179 -0.83 -15.28 25.81
CA ILE A 179 -1.88 -16.28 26.06
C ILE A 179 -1.68 -17.52 25.17
N LEU A 180 -1.34 -17.31 23.90
CA LEU A 180 -1.04 -18.45 23.00
C LEU A 180 0.21 -19.21 23.43
N GLU A 181 1.26 -18.56 23.91
CA GLU A 181 2.45 -19.21 24.45
C GLU A 181 2.11 -20.06 25.67
N GLU A 182 1.38 -19.49 26.64
CA GLU A 182 0.96 -20.17 27.88
C GLU A 182 0.01 -21.32 27.57
N GLY A 183 -0.97 -21.11 26.71
CA GLY A 183 -1.93 -22.15 26.30
C GLY A 183 -1.24 -23.35 25.63
N LYS A 184 -0.23 -23.11 24.78
CA LYS A 184 0.57 -24.18 24.18
C LYS A 184 1.38 -24.94 25.21
N LEU A 185 2.01 -24.26 26.14
CA LEU A 185 2.80 -24.90 27.21
C LEU A 185 1.90 -25.71 28.16
N ALA A 186 0.68 -25.24 28.41
CA ALA A 186 -0.31 -25.91 29.23
C ALA A 186 -1.11 -26.99 28.47
N ASN A 187 -0.94 -27.11 27.15
CA ASN A 187 -1.72 -27.99 26.25
C ASN A 187 -3.23 -27.73 26.37
N LEU A 188 -3.65 -26.46 26.40
CA LEU A 188 -5.06 -26.08 26.42
C LEU A 188 -5.76 -26.53 25.14
N SER A 189 -7.03 -26.93 25.26
CA SER A 189 -7.91 -27.12 24.12
C SER A 189 -8.20 -25.78 23.40
N LYS A 190 -8.66 -25.83 22.14
CA LYS A 190 -9.02 -24.64 21.38
C LYS A 190 -10.10 -23.82 22.09
N GLU A 191 -11.09 -24.47 22.74
CA GLU A 191 -12.17 -23.78 23.44
C GLU A 191 -11.65 -23.07 24.70
N GLU A 192 -10.81 -23.72 25.51
CA GLU A 192 -10.19 -23.11 26.69
C GLU A 192 -9.34 -21.91 26.28
N LEU A 193 -8.53 -22.06 25.21
CA LEU A 193 -7.69 -20.98 24.68
C LEU A 193 -8.53 -19.77 24.19
N LEU A 194 -9.64 -20.03 23.49
CA LEU A 194 -10.54 -18.96 23.02
C LEU A 194 -11.25 -18.28 24.21
N LEU A 195 -11.54 -19.02 25.28
CA LEU A 195 -12.11 -18.44 26.48
C LEU A 195 -11.12 -17.51 27.20
N ASP A 196 -9.87 -17.93 27.33
CA ASP A 196 -8.79 -17.08 27.87
C ASP A 196 -8.58 -15.84 27.01
N LEU A 197 -8.58 -15.99 25.68
CA LEU A 197 -8.51 -14.85 24.75
C LEU A 197 -9.69 -13.89 24.91
N ALA A 198 -10.91 -14.40 25.16
CA ALA A 198 -12.10 -13.56 25.35
C ALA A 198 -12.05 -12.69 26.63
N GLN A 199 -11.13 -12.98 27.58
CA GLN A 199 -10.91 -12.14 28.76
C GLN A 199 -10.02 -10.93 28.49
N ILE A 200 -9.30 -10.90 27.35
CA ILE A 200 -8.45 -9.78 26.97
C ILE A 200 -9.35 -8.63 26.49
N PRO A 201 -9.27 -7.41 27.07
CA PRO A 201 -9.94 -6.24 26.51
C PRO A 201 -9.50 -6.00 25.07
N GLY A 202 -10.46 -5.95 24.15
CA GLY A 202 -10.20 -5.83 22.71
C GLY A 202 -10.32 -7.15 21.95
N VAL A 203 -10.60 -8.27 22.60
CA VAL A 203 -10.84 -9.53 21.90
C VAL A 203 -12.33 -9.89 21.91
N TYR A 204 -12.90 -10.02 20.73
CA TYR A 204 -14.26 -10.49 20.50
C TYR A 204 -14.24 -11.89 19.88
N VAL A 205 -14.85 -12.88 20.53
CA VAL A 205 -14.95 -14.28 20.08
C VAL A 205 -16.39 -14.57 19.62
N PRO A 206 -16.70 -14.45 18.29
CA PRO A 206 -18.08 -14.44 17.79
C PRO A 206 -18.91 -15.67 18.17
N ARG A 207 -18.29 -16.86 18.33
CA ARG A 207 -18.99 -18.10 18.71
C ARG A 207 -19.59 -18.06 20.11
N PHE A 208 -19.16 -17.15 20.96
CA PHE A 208 -19.66 -16.95 22.32
C PHE A 208 -20.83 -15.96 22.41
N TYR A 209 -21.36 -15.54 21.27
CA TYR A 209 -22.44 -14.57 21.19
C TYR A 209 -23.49 -14.99 20.16
N ASP A 210 -24.75 -14.80 20.51
CA ASP A 210 -25.90 -15.06 19.65
C ASP A 210 -26.55 -13.74 19.21
N VAL A 211 -27.23 -13.78 18.07
CA VAL A 211 -28.02 -12.65 17.56
C VAL A 211 -29.49 -12.89 17.91
N THR A 212 -30.09 -11.97 18.66
CA THR A 212 -31.49 -12.02 19.03
C THR A 212 -32.43 -11.75 17.82
N PRO A 213 -33.72 -12.11 17.90
CA PRO A 213 -34.69 -11.82 16.83
C PRO A 213 -34.81 -10.33 16.49
N ILE A 214 -34.47 -9.42 17.41
CA ILE A 214 -34.47 -7.96 17.19
C ILE A 214 -33.14 -7.43 16.71
N GLY A 215 -32.15 -8.30 16.46
CA GLY A 215 -30.84 -7.95 15.92
C GLY A 215 -29.75 -7.55 16.94
N ALA A 216 -30.03 -7.69 18.25
CA ALA A 216 -29.02 -7.45 19.28
C ALA A 216 -28.06 -8.64 19.38
N VAL A 217 -26.79 -8.36 19.53
CA VAL A 217 -25.72 -9.35 19.79
C VAL A 217 -25.54 -9.47 21.30
N ILE A 218 -25.73 -10.66 21.85
CA ILE A 218 -25.66 -10.93 23.27
C ILE A 218 -24.79 -12.18 23.57
N PRO A 219 -24.08 -12.26 24.71
CA PRO A 219 -23.35 -13.45 25.05
C PRO A 219 -24.27 -14.65 25.25
N ASN A 220 -23.86 -15.83 24.79
CA ASN A 220 -24.56 -17.11 25.01
C ASN A 220 -23.98 -17.91 26.19
N ARG A 221 -23.09 -17.31 26.97
CA ARG A 221 -22.46 -17.84 28.17
C ARG A 221 -22.18 -16.72 29.18
N ASP A 222 -22.07 -17.06 30.45
CA ASP A 222 -21.97 -16.05 31.52
C ASP A 222 -20.51 -15.61 31.81
N ASP A 223 -19.51 -16.34 31.32
CA ASP A 223 -18.09 -16.13 31.57
C ASP A 223 -17.39 -15.29 30.47
N VAL A 224 -18.13 -14.58 29.63
CA VAL A 224 -17.60 -13.66 28.64
C VAL A 224 -18.19 -12.25 28.80
N PRO A 225 -17.49 -11.21 28.37
CA PRO A 225 -17.95 -9.82 28.50
C PRO A 225 -19.27 -9.56 27.76
N LYS A 226 -20.19 -8.80 28.35
CA LYS A 226 -21.42 -8.35 27.67
C LYS A 226 -21.15 -7.26 26.63
N ARG A 227 -20.15 -6.44 26.89
CA ARG A 227 -19.64 -5.39 25.97
C ARG A 227 -18.15 -5.58 25.82
N ILE A 228 -17.66 -5.55 24.61
CA ILE A 228 -16.26 -5.75 24.28
C ILE A 228 -15.61 -4.38 24.10
N LEU A 229 -14.71 -4.04 25.02
CA LEU A 229 -13.98 -2.79 25.03
C LEU A 229 -12.90 -2.80 23.93
N ARG A 230 -12.86 -1.81 23.03
CA ARG A 230 -11.73 -1.70 22.10
C ARG A 230 -10.46 -1.28 22.79
N ARG A 231 -9.29 -1.68 22.28
CA ARG A 231 -7.98 -1.23 22.79
C ARG A 231 -7.59 0.13 22.27
N VAL A 232 -6.86 0.86 23.11
CA VAL A 232 -6.26 2.16 22.81
C VAL A 232 -4.79 2.13 23.18
N ALA A 233 -3.92 2.49 22.24
CA ALA A 233 -2.47 2.56 22.47
C ALA A 233 -1.90 3.89 21.95
N THR A 234 -0.77 4.30 22.49
CA THR A 234 0.00 5.43 21.98
C THR A 234 0.87 4.95 20.80
N PRO A 235 0.93 5.71 19.68
CA PRO A 235 1.80 5.36 18.58
C PRO A 235 3.27 5.29 18.96
N ILE A 236 3.99 4.31 18.44
CA ILE A 236 5.42 4.10 18.69
C ILE A 236 6.19 4.26 17.37
N PRO A 237 6.68 5.47 17.03
CA PRO A 237 7.29 5.77 15.74
C PRO A 237 8.48 4.87 15.36
N ALA A 238 9.23 4.38 16.34
CA ALA A 238 10.37 3.51 16.10
C ALA A 238 10.02 2.22 15.33
N TYR A 239 8.80 1.71 15.50
CA TYR A 239 8.33 0.52 14.76
C TYR A 239 7.91 0.82 13.30
N SER A 240 7.89 2.08 12.89
CA SER A 240 7.69 2.47 11.48
C SER A 240 8.91 2.14 10.60
N ILE A 241 10.09 1.94 11.20
CA ILE A 241 11.33 1.64 10.49
C ILE A 241 11.38 0.14 10.22
N GLY A 242 11.31 -0.24 8.96
CA GLY A 242 11.26 -1.67 8.65
C GLY A 242 11.56 -1.99 7.19
N LEU A 243 10.64 -2.68 6.60
CA LEU A 243 10.74 -3.27 5.27
C LEU A 243 10.96 -2.25 4.15
N VAL A 244 11.88 -2.59 3.25
CA VAL A 244 12.15 -1.84 2.02
C VAL A 244 11.92 -2.77 0.83
N PRO A 245 10.73 -2.73 0.21
CA PRO A 245 10.37 -3.58 -0.90
C PRO A 245 11.32 -3.49 -2.09
N PHE A 246 11.55 -4.60 -2.78
CA PHE A 246 12.29 -4.61 -4.05
C PHE A 246 11.52 -3.92 -5.16
N VAL A 247 10.19 -4.05 -5.17
CA VAL A 247 9.32 -3.42 -6.16
C VAL A 247 8.79 -2.08 -5.65
N GLU A 248 8.42 -1.20 -6.59
CA GLU A 248 7.73 0.04 -6.24
C GLU A 248 6.36 -0.26 -5.65
N THR A 249 6.09 0.32 -4.49
CA THR A 249 4.81 0.20 -3.78
C THR A 249 3.95 1.45 -3.97
N VAL A 250 2.67 1.37 -3.55
CA VAL A 250 1.73 2.51 -3.65
C VAL A 250 2.25 3.73 -2.88
N HIS A 251 2.90 3.52 -1.75
CA HIS A 251 3.54 4.56 -0.94
C HIS A 251 5.02 4.24 -0.75
N ASP A 252 5.83 4.47 -1.78
CA ASP A 252 7.27 4.15 -1.81
C ASP A 252 8.11 5.16 -1.01
N ARG A 253 7.83 5.29 0.29
CA ARG A 253 8.42 6.27 1.22
C ARG A 253 8.38 5.79 2.66
N LEU A 254 9.22 6.40 3.51
CA LEU A 254 9.10 6.22 4.96
C LEU A 254 7.85 6.93 5.47
N VAL A 255 7.02 6.25 6.24
CA VAL A 255 5.83 6.83 6.86
C VAL A 255 5.99 6.79 8.37
N VAL A 256 5.79 7.92 9.05
CA VAL A 256 5.86 8.04 10.50
C VAL A 256 4.58 8.65 11.04
N GLU A 257 3.92 7.98 11.97
CA GLU A 257 2.71 8.48 12.62
C GLU A 257 3.08 9.52 13.69
N ILE A 258 2.46 10.70 13.60
CA ILE A 258 2.72 11.84 14.51
C ILE A 258 1.60 12.09 15.50
N ARG A 259 0.41 11.59 15.19
CA ARG A 259 -0.80 11.74 15.99
C ARG A 259 -1.79 10.67 15.61
N ARG A 260 -2.35 9.95 16.59
CA ARG A 260 -3.49 9.05 16.38
C ARG A 260 -4.75 9.65 17.00
N GLY A 261 -5.87 9.46 16.31
CA GLY A 261 -7.15 10.03 16.71
C GLY A 261 -7.39 11.45 16.20
N CYS A 262 -8.67 11.83 16.20
CA CYS A 262 -9.12 13.14 15.75
C CYS A 262 -10.32 13.59 16.58
N THR A 263 -10.32 14.85 16.98
CA THR A 263 -11.32 15.44 17.88
C THR A 263 -12.28 16.40 17.17
N ARG A 264 -12.10 16.60 15.85
CA ARG A 264 -12.88 17.56 15.05
C ARG A 264 -14.38 17.29 14.99
N GLY A 265 -14.80 16.07 15.20
CA GLY A 265 -16.21 15.72 15.25
C GLY A 265 -16.95 15.74 13.92
N CYS A 266 -16.23 15.56 12.79
CA CYS A 266 -16.91 15.42 11.50
C CYS A 266 -17.88 14.24 11.52
N ARG A 267 -19.17 14.48 11.32
CA ARG A 267 -20.27 13.53 11.56
C ARG A 267 -20.33 12.34 10.62
N PHE A 268 -19.65 12.41 9.51
CA PHE A 268 -19.50 11.30 8.54
C PHE A 268 -18.26 10.44 8.79
N CYS A 269 -17.31 10.91 9.62
CA CYS A 269 -15.98 10.36 9.69
C CYS A 269 -15.85 9.26 10.73
N GLN A 270 -15.97 8.00 10.29
CA GLN A 270 -15.80 6.83 11.16
C GLN A 270 -14.39 6.76 11.83
N PRO A 271 -13.26 6.93 11.11
CA PRO A 271 -11.95 6.94 11.76
C PRO A 271 -11.85 7.99 12.86
N GLY A 272 -12.38 9.19 12.61
CA GLY A 272 -12.39 10.28 13.60
C GLY A 272 -13.21 9.98 14.84
N MET A 273 -14.17 9.08 14.77
CA MET A 273 -14.95 8.60 15.92
C MET A 273 -14.26 7.42 16.61
N LEU A 274 -13.87 6.40 15.86
CA LEU A 274 -13.30 5.15 16.39
C LEU A 274 -11.92 5.30 17.02
N THR A 275 -11.14 6.32 16.67
CA THR A 275 -9.75 6.44 17.15
C THR A 275 -9.56 7.48 18.26
N ARG A 276 -10.66 8.02 18.82
CA ARG A 276 -10.61 8.88 20.01
C ARG A 276 -10.12 8.10 21.25
N PRO A 277 -9.45 8.75 22.20
CA PRO A 277 -9.01 10.15 22.24
C PRO A 277 -7.83 10.42 21.30
N ALA A 278 -7.55 11.69 21.02
CA ALA A 278 -6.38 12.07 20.22
C ALA A 278 -5.10 11.96 21.05
N ARG A 279 -4.03 11.42 20.46
CA ARG A 279 -2.74 11.16 21.13
C ARG A 279 -1.60 11.63 20.24
N ASP A 280 -0.99 12.76 20.63
CA ASP A 280 0.18 13.32 19.97
C ASP A 280 1.43 12.53 20.35
N VAL A 281 2.33 12.37 19.41
CA VAL A 281 3.67 11.80 19.62
C VAL A 281 4.66 12.91 19.93
N GLN A 282 5.58 12.68 20.85
CA GLN A 282 6.62 13.65 21.22
C GLN A 282 7.49 14.05 20.01
N PRO A 283 7.74 15.35 19.79
CA PRO A 283 8.50 15.85 18.63
C PRO A 283 9.85 15.19 18.46
N GLU A 284 10.58 14.97 19.54
CA GLU A 284 11.90 14.35 19.55
C GLU A 284 11.86 12.92 19.03
N ALA A 285 10.85 12.14 19.44
CA ALA A 285 10.66 10.76 18.98
C ALA A 285 10.33 10.70 17.47
N VAL A 286 9.56 11.68 16.97
CA VAL A 286 9.26 11.80 15.52
C VAL A 286 10.54 12.12 14.75
N ILE A 287 11.29 13.15 15.17
CA ILE A 287 12.54 13.58 14.51
C ILE A 287 13.55 12.43 14.48
N GLU A 288 13.79 11.80 15.62
CA GLU A 288 14.73 10.67 15.74
C GLU A 288 14.33 9.49 14.83
N SER A 289 13.04 9.15 14.80
CA SER A 289 12.54 8.05 13.96
C SER A 289 12.69 8.34 12.48
N ILE A 290 12.50 9.58 12.05
CA ILE A 290 12.70 9.97 10.65
C ILE A 290 14.19 9.92 10.29
N GLU A 291 15.08 10.50 11.10
CA GLU A 291 16.53 10.47 10.83
C GLU A 291 17.05 9.03 10.75
N LYS A 292 16.74 8.20 11.74
CA LYS A 292 17.11 6.78 11.75
C LYS A 292 16.48 6.01 10.58
N GLY A 293 15.20 6.27 10.32
CA GLY A 293 14.45 5.59 9.27
C GLY A 293 14.98 5.93 7.87
N MET A 294 15.27 7.18 7.59
CA MET A 294 15.84 7.60 6.32
C MET A 294 17.22 6.97 6.09
N ARG A 295 18.07 6.87 7.12
CA ARG A 295 19.36 6.17 7.05
C ARG A 295 19.21 4.65 6.90
N ALA A 296 18.28 4.04 7.62
CA ALA A 296 18.07 2.60 7.57
C ALA A 296 17.45 2.13 6.23
N THR A 297 16.58 2.93 5.63
CA THR A 297 15.83 2.56 4.43
C THR A 297 16.40 3.09 3.12
N GLY A 298 17.00 4.28 3.17
CA GLY A 298 17.52 4.99 1.99
C GLY A 298 16.43 5.59 1.10
N TYR A 299 15.18 5.73 1.57
CA TYR A 299 14.13 6.43 0.84
C TYR A 299 14.55 7.89 0.55
N ASN A 300 13.98 8.49 -0.48
CA ASN A 300 14.15 9.90 -0.84
C ASN A 300 12.89 10.74 -0.52
N GLU A 301 11.91 10.12 0.10
CA GLU A 301 10.67 10.75 0.56
C GLU A 301 10.29 10.17 1.91
N PHE A 302 9.75 11.02 2.79
CA PHE A 302 9.06 10.59 3.99
C PHE A 302 7.70 11.28 4.09
N SER A 303 6.80 10.69 4.87
CA SER A 303 5.47 11.20 5.12
C SER A 303 5.19 11.23 6.61
N LEU A 304 4.59 12.30 7.09
CA LEU A 304 4.01 12.39 8.43
C LEU A 304 2.54 11.99 8.33
N LEU A 305 2.14 11.01 9.13
CA LEU A 305 0.80 10.43 9.07
C LEU A 305 -0.04 10.81 10.29
N SER A 306 -1.26 11.23 10.03
CA SER A 306 -2.35 11.39 10.99
C SER A 306 -3.67 11.50 10.24
N LEU A 307 -4.79 11.33 10.93
CA LEU A 307 -6.11 11.70 10.39
C LEU A 307 -6.23 13.21 10.14
N SER A 308 -5.47 14.02 10.89
CA SER A 308 -5.35 15.46 10.71
C SER A 308 -3.95 15.91 11.13
N CYS A 309 -3.00 15.91 10.18
CA CYS A 309 -1.63 16.35 10.44
C CYS A 309 -1.56 17.80 10.95
N SER A 310 -2.47 18.65 10.45
CA SER A 310 -2.52 20.07 10.84
C SER A 310 -2.96 20.32 12.28
N ASP A 311 -3.55 19.32 12.95
CA ASP A 311 -3.95 19.42 14.37
C ASP A 311 -2.84 18.98 15.33
N TYR A 312 -1.74 18.47 14.80
CA TYR A 312 -0.49 18.29 15.54
C TYR A 312 0.25 19.63 15.57
N LEU A 313 0.13 20.36 16.70
CA LEU A 313 0.64 21.74 16.80
C LEU A 313 2.16 21.84 16.61
N ALA A 314 2.89 20.77 16.87
CA ALA A 314 4.33 20.69 16.67
C ALA A 314 4.73 20.49 15.19
N LEU A 315 3.78 20.27 14.26
CA LEU A 315 4.07 19.98 12.85
C LEU A 315 5.01 20.99 12.19
N PRO A 316 4.80 22.32 12.29
CA PRO A 316 5.68 23.29 11.65
C PRO A 316 7.12 23.22 12.19
N ALA A 317 7.30 23.06 13.51
CA ALA A 317 8.61 22.97 14.13
C ALA A 317 9.33 21.67 13.76
N VAL A 318 8.66 20.54 13.90
CA VAL A 318 9.19 19.21 13.54
C VAL A 318 9.55 19.14 12.05
N GLY A 319 8.65 19.56 11.19
CA GLY A 319 8.88 19.57 9.75
C GLY A 319 10.06 20.46 9.34
N MET A 320 10.18 21.63 9.94
CA MET A 320 11.27 22.57 9.68
C MET A 320 12.62 22.02 10.18
N GLU A 321 12.66 21.47 11.39
CA GLU A 321 13.86 20.87 11.96
C GLU A 321 14.39 19.73 11.08
N ILE A 322 13.52 18.81 10.67
CA ILE A 322 13.89 17.69 9.80
C ILE A 322 14.35 18.21 8.43
N LYS A 323 13.64 19.19 7.86
CA LYS A 323 14.01 19.79 6.57
C LYS A 323 15.41 20.40 6.63
N ASN A 324 15.72 21.10 7.71
CA ASN A 324 17.02 21.72 7.93
C ASN A 324 18.13 20.65 8.09
N ARG A 325 17.89 19.59 8.87
CA ARG A 325 18.86 18.50 9.07
C ARG A 325 19.15 17.72 7.80
N LEU A 326 18.14 17.52 6.94
CA LEU A 326 18.24 16.72 5.72
C LEU A 326 18.38 17.58 4.44
N GLN A 327 18.67 18.89 4.56
CA GLN A 327 18.66 19.83 3.44
C GLN A 327 19.61 19.44 2.30
N ASN A 328 20.70 18.71 2.58
CA ASN A 328 21.72 18.32 1.59
C ASN A 328 21.40 16.97 0.89
N GLU A 329 20.28 16.32 1.18
CA GLU A 329 20.04 14.92 0.80
C GLU A 329 19.00 14.73 -0.30
N ASN A 330 18.44 15.78 -0.88
CA ASN A 330 17.35 15.70 -1.85
C ASN A 330 16.17 14.84 -1.36
N ILE A 331 15.75 15.10 -0.12
CA ILE A 331 14.63 14.39 0.53
C ILE A 331 13.40 15.30 0.51
N SER A 332 12.25 14.73 0.13
CA SER A 332 10.95 15.42 0.13
C SER A 332 10.07 14.98 1.30
N LEU A 333 9.27 15.90 1.80
CA LEU A 333 8.20 15.63 2.76
C LEU A 333 6.85 15.61 2.06
N SER A 334 6.05 14.57 2.32
CA SER A 334 4.64 14.48 1.92
C SER A 334 3.74 14.59 3.15
N LEU A 335 2.71 15.42 3.05
CA LEU A 335 1.67 15.59 4.07
C LEU A 335 0.30 15.27 3.47
N PRO A 336 -0.20 14.03 3.59
CA PRO A 336 -1.42 13.61 2.90
C PRO A 336 -2.70 14.19 3.50
N SER A 337 -2.73 14.48 4.80
CA SER A 337 -3.93 14.88 5.54
C SER A 337 -3.80 16.30 6.08
N GLN A 338 -3.92 17.29 5.19
CA GLN A 338 -3.85 18.70 5.55
C GLN A 338 -5.22 19.36 5.57
N ARG A 339 -5.42 20.20 6.56
CA ARG A 339 -6.56 21.12 6.60
C ARG A 339 -6.19 22.44 5.93
N VAL A 340 -7.08 22.94 5.11
CA VAL A 340 -6.86 24.20 4.37
C VAL A 340 -6.84 25.43 5.31
N ASP A 341 -7.58 25.39 6.41
CA ASP A 341 -7.62 26.45 7.45
C ASP A 341 -6.33 26.58 8.23
N ARG A 342 -5.48 25.54 8.24
CA ARG A 342 -4.16 25.52 8.90
C ARG A 342 -2.98 25.64 7.91
N PHE A 343 -3.25 25.77 6.63
CA PHE A 343 -2.20 25.91 5.63
C PHE A 343 -1.63 27.33 5.65
N ASP A 344 -0.33 27.45 5.91
CA ASP A 344 0.43 28.69 6.02
C ASP A 344 1.79 28.60 5.31
N GLU A 345 2.59 29.67 5.42
CA GLU A 345 3.91 29.76 4.81
C GLU A 345 4.89 28.73 5.40
N ASN A 346 4.82 28.41 6.70
CA ASN A 346 5.69 27.42 7.31
C ASN A 346 5.43 26.03 6.71
N ILE A 347 4.16 25.65 6.61
CA ILE A 347 3.77 24.40 5.96
C ILE A 347 4.20 24.39 4.49
N ALA A 348 4.01 25.50 3.77
CA ALA A 348 4.44 25.62 2.38
C ALA A 348 5.96 25.43 2.22
N ASN A 349 6.76 25.99 3.12
CA ASN A 349 8.22 25.84 3.12
C ASN A 349 8.67 24.40 3.39
N ILE A 350 8.04 23.68 4.30
CA ILE A 350 8.44 22.29 4.61
C ILE A 350 8.06 21.29 3.52
N ILE A 351 6.97 21.52 2.77
CA ILE A 351 6.55 20.64 1.66
C ILE A 351 6.97 21.14 0.27
N GLY A 352 7.48 22.36 0.20
CA GLY A 352 7.99 22.99 -1.02
C GLY A 352 9.40 22.55 -1.39
N GLY A 353 9.89 23.00 -2.54
CA GLY A 353 11.24 22.76 -3.05
C GLY A 353 11.25 22.17 -4.45
N ASN A 354 12.38 21.56 -4.86
CA ASN A 354 12.57 20.99 -6.20
C ASN A 354 11.62 19.84 -6.53
N ARG A 355 11.10 19.16 -5.51
CA ARG A 355 10.00 18.20 -5.60
C ARG A 355 8.83 18.74 -4.79
N GLN A 356 8.04 19.59 -5.41
CA GLN A 356 6.85 20.15 -4.78
C GLN A 356 5.79 19.07 -4.66
N SER A 357 5.36 18.77 -3.42
CA SER A 357 4.26 17.83 -3.17
C SER A 357 2.94 18.40 -3.70
N GLY A 358 2.09 17.55 -4.27
CA GLY A 358 0.73 17.96 -4.66
C GLY A 358 -0.09 18.35 -3.42
N LEU A 359 -0.84 19.43 -3.51
CA LEU A 359 -1.75 19.85 -2.44
C LEU A 359 -3.12 19.22 -2.61
N THR A 360 -3.62 18.65 -1.53
CA THR A 360 -4.96 18.09 -1.44
C THR A 360 -5.66 18.66 -0.22
N PHE A 361 -6.84 19.22 -0.42
CA PHE A 361 -7.71 19.71 0.64
C PHE A 361 -9.10 19.11 0.51
N ALA A 362 -9.81 19.00 1.62
CA ALA A 362 -11.11 18.37 1.70
C ALA A 362 -12.16 19.34 2.29
N PRO A 363 -12.74 20.24 1.49
CA PRO A 363 -13.89 21.05 1.92
C PRO A 363 -15.12 20.18 2.24
N GLU A 364 -15.25 19.02 1.60
CA GLU A 364 -16.30 18.00 1.69
C GLU A 364 -17.66 18.44 1.13
N ALA A 365 -18.10 19.69 1.37
CA ALA A 365 -19.38 20.18 0.90
C ALA A 365 -19.25 21.57 0.24
N GLY A 366 -20.15 21.84 -0.72
CA GLY A 366 -20.13 23.07 -1.51
C GLY A 366 -20.59 24.31 -0.76
N THR A 367 -21.54 24.17 0.15
CA THR A 367 -22.14 25.30 0.89
C THR A 367 -21.69 25.34 2.35
N GLN A 368 -21.70 26.51 2.97
CA GLN A 368 -21.43 26.65 4.42
C GLN A 368 -22.41 25.83 5.23
N ARG A 369 -23.72 25.94 4.91
CA ARG A 369 -24.76 25.15 5.58
C ARG A 369 -24.42 23.66 5.64
N MET A 370 -24.02 23.07 4.52
CA MET A 370 -23.66 21.64 4.50
C MET A 370 -22.37 21.35 5.24
N ARG A 371 -21.40 22.27 5.23
CA ARG A 371 -20.21 22.11 6.08
C ARG A 371 -20.53 22.12 7.56
N ASP A 372 -21.53 22.92 7.96
CA ASP A 372 -22.01 22.96 9.36
C ASP A 372 -22.83 21.69 9.71
N VAL A 373 -23.69 21.21 8.81
CA VAL A 373 -24.41 19.93 8.96
C VAL A 373 -23.45 18.77 9.22
N ILE A 374 -22.36 18.68 8.48
CA ILE A 374 -21.34 17.62 8.65
C ILE A 374 -20.29 17.93 9.72
N ASN A 375 -20.39 19.04 10.42
CA ASN A 375 -19.43 19.54 11.41
C ASN A 375 -18.00 19.59 10.87
N LYS A 376 -17.80 20.16 9.67
CA LYS A 376 -16.45 20.24 9.08
C LYS A 376 -15.56 21.29 9.75
N GLY A 377 -16.17 22.32 10.37
CA GLY A 377 -15.46 23.44 11.01
C GLY A 377 -14.52 24.16 10.02
N LEU A 378 -15.06 24.60 8.88
CA LEU A 378 -14.34 25.30 7.82
C LEU A 378 -15.23 26.38 7.22
N THR A 379 -14.79 27.63 7.27
CA THR A 379 -15.48 28.78 6.66
C THR A 379 -15.02 29.02 5.22
N ASN A 380 -15.82 29.83 4.47
CA ASN A 380 -15.45 30.25 3.13
C ASN A 380 -14.15 31.08 3.13
N GLU A 381 -14.00 31.95 4.13
CA GLU A 381 -12.84 32.83 4.31
C GLU A 381 -11.55 32.02 4.54
N GLU A 382 -11.63 31.01 5.37
CA GLU A 382 -10.50 30.10 5.65
C GLU A 382 -10.12 29.28 4.42
N LEU A 383 -11.12 28.76 3.70
CA LEU A 383 -10.90 28.04 2.44
C LEU A 383 -10.20 28.94 1.41
N LEU A 384 -10.69 30.16 1.23
CA LEU A 384 -10.09 31.13 0.30
C LEU A 384 -8.67 31.49 0.73
N ARG A 385 -8.44 31.76 2.01
CA ARG A 385 -7.13 32.11 2.54
C ARG A 385 -6.11 30.99 2.27
N GLY A 386 -6.43 29.75 2.61
CA GLY A 386 -5.52 28.63 2.41
C GLY A 386 -5.18 28.38 0.94
N ILE A 387 -6.16 28.50 0.04
CA ILE A 387 -5.92 28.36 -1.42
C ILE A 387 -5.10 29.54 -1.95
N LYS A 388 -5.36 30.78 -1.50
CA LYS A 388 -4.53 31.96 -1.87
C LYS A 388 -3.09 31.78 -1.42
N THR A 389 -2.85 31.37 -0.18
CA THR A 389 -1.50 31.08 0.32
C THR A 389 -0.80 30.03 -0.57
N ALA A 390 -1.48 28.96 -0.95
CA ALA A 390 -0.92 27.97 -1.84
C ALA A 390 -0.49 28.55 -3.19
N VAL A 391 -1.34 29.38 -3.82
CA VAL A 391 -1.03 30.02 -5.10
C VAL A 391 0.13 31.02 -4.98
N GLU A 392 0.18 31.81 -3.91
CA GLU A 392 1.26 32.77 -3.63
C GLU A 392 2.60 32.05 -3.43
N GLN A 393 2.58 30.88 -2.78
CA GLN A 393 3.75 30.03 -2.57
C GLN A 393 4.12 29.17 -3.80
N GLY A 394 3.43 29.35 -4.92
CA GLY A 394 3.85 28.80 -6.23
C GLY A 394 3.08 27.58 -6.72
N TRP A 395 2.05 27.11 -6.03
CA TRP A 395 1.21 26.03 -6.55
C TRP A 395 0.27 26.54 -7.65
N ASP A 396 0.24 25.84 -8.77
CA ASP A 396 -0.65 26.11 -9.92
C ASP A 396 -1.75 25.05 -10.08
N LYS A 397 -1.72 24.02 -9.23
CA LYS A 397 -2.70 22.93 -9.19
C LYS A 397 -3.01 22.53 -7.76
N VAL A 398 -4.33 22.39 -7.46
CA VAL A 398 -4.84 21.94 -6.18
C VAL A 398 -5.87 20.83 -6.40
N LYS A 399 -5.83 19.80 -5.54
CA LYS A 399 -6.83 18.74 -5.52
C LYS A 399 -7.84 19.00 -4.39
N LEU A 400 -9.13 18.89 -4.70
CA LEU A 400 -10.20 19.06 -3.71
C LEU A 400 -11.08 17.82 -3.67
N TYR A 401 -11.46 17.44 -2.43
CA TYR A 401 -12.43 16.37 -2.18
C TYR A 401 -13.77 16.95 -1.76
N PHE A 402 -14.84 16.40 -2.35
CA PHE A 402 -16.23 16.69 -2.00
C PHE A 402 -17.01 15.39 -1.92
N MET A 403 -18.11 15.42 -1.19
CA MET A 403 -19.09 14.34 -1.10
C MET A 403 -20.46 14.81 -1.57
N ILE A 404 -21.26 13.88 -2.09
CA ILE A 404 -22.67 14.06 -2.43
C ILE A 404 -23.52 13.00 -1.75
N GLY A 405 -24.81 13.29 -1.56
CA GLY A 405 -25.74 12.38 -0.86
C GLY A 405 -25.67 12.50 0.66
N LEU A 406 -25.17 13.60 1.18
CA LEU A 406 -25.12 13.90 2.60
C LEU A 406 -26.54 14.10 3.19
N PRO A 407 -26.75 13.80 4.47
CA PRO A 407 -28.04 14.06 5.13
C PRO A 407 -28.48 15.52 4.98
N GLY A 408 -29.71 15.75 4.50
CA GLY A 408 -30.26 17.05 4.29
C GLY A 408 -29.71 17.86 3.11
N GLU A 409 -28.94 17.23 2.24
CA GLU A 409 -28.38 17.86 1.06
C GLU A 409 -29.47 18.13 0.01
N THR A 410 -29.49 19.36 -0.51
CA THR A 410 -30.37 19.81 -1.60
C THR A 410 -29.57 20.02 -2.89
N ASP A 411 -30.27 20.21 -4.01
CA ASP A 411 -29.61 20.49 -5.29
C ASP A 411 -28.79 21.79 -5.25
N VAL A 412 -29.19 22.76 -4.44
CA VAL A 412 -28.45 24.00 -4.22
C VAL A 412 -27.07 23.71 -3.59
N ASP A 413 -27.01 22.77 -2.65
CA ASP A 413 -25.77 22.37 -2.01
C ASP A 413 -24.83 21.63 -2.97
N VAL A 414 -25.42 20.78 -3.83
CA VAL A 414 -24.67 20.07 -4.88
C VAL A 414 -24.10 21.04 -5.90
N ILE A 415 -24.92 21.98 -6.42
CA ILE A 415 -24.48 23.04 -7.35
C ILE A 415 -23.41 23.92 -6.69
N GLY A 416 -23.56 24.17 -5.39
CA GLY A 416 -22.61 24.92 -4.57
C GLY A 416 -21.18 24.41 -4.65
N ILE A 417 -20.94 23.13 -4.98
CA ILE A 417 -19.60 22.58 -5.25
C ILE A 417 -18.98 23.27 -6.47
N ALA A 418 -19.72 23.35 -7.57
CA ALA A 418 -19.23 24.00 -8.78
C ALA A 418 -19.08 25.52 -8.61
N GLU A 419 -20.00 26.14 -7.87
CA GLU A 419 -19.93 27.57 -7.55
C GLU A 419 -18.70 27.90 -6.70
N THR A 420 -18.41 27.08 -5.68
CA THR A 420 -17.21 27.22 -4.85
C THR A 420 -15.93 27.15 -5.71
N VAL A 421 -15.83 26.21 -6.65
CA VAL A 421 -14.67 26.10 -7.54
C VAL A 421 -14.57 27.31 -8.48
N ARG A 422 -15.68 27.78 -9.05
CA ARG A 422 -15.72 29.01 -9.87
C ARG A 422 -15.25 30.23 -9.07
N TRP A 423 -15.73 30.35 -7.84
CA TRP A 423 -15.37 31.43 -6.92
C TRP A 423 -13.88 31.40 -6.57
N LEU A 424 -13.34 30.27 -6.14
CA LEU A 424 -11.92 30.12 -5.83
C LEU A 424 -11.04 30.45 -7.04
N ARG A 425 -11.41 30.02 -8.25
CA ARG A 425 -10.65 30.34 -9.46
C ARG A 425 -10.61 31.82 -9.78
N ARG A 426 -11.69 32.52 -9.49
CA ARG A 426 -11.78 33.98 -9.68
C ARG A 426 -10.95 34.71 -8.64
N GLU A 427 -11.15 34.39 -7.35
CA GLU A 427 -10.53 35.12 -6.24
C GLU A 427 -9.03 34.82 -6.08
N CYS A 428 -8.54 33.66 -6.51
CA CYS A 428 -7.14 33.27 -6.43
C CYS A 428 -6.34 33.58 -7.70
N ARG A 429 -6.91 34.38 -8.61
CA ARG A 429 -6.22 34.76 -9.87
C ARG A 429 -5.11 35.77 -9.59
N LEU A 430 -3.85 35.41 -9.90
CA LEU A 430 -2.71 36.32 -9.84
C LEU A 430 -2.43 36.97 -11.23
N PRO A 431 -2.04 38.24 -11.28
CA PRO A 431 -1.62 38.90 -12.52
C PRO A 431 -0.43 38.15 -13.14
N LYS A 432 -0.44 38.02 -14.47
CA LYS A 432 0.65 37.36 -15.25
C LYS A 432 0.93 35.89 -14.94
N ARG A 433 0.11 35.21 -14.11
CA ARG A 433 0.20 33.76 -13.89
C ARG A 433 -0.95 33.03 -14.60
N LYS A 434 -0.70 31.74 -14.89
CA LYS A 434 -1.73 30.83 -15.37
C LYS A 434 -2.83 30.70 -14.29
N PRO A 435 -4.11 30.62 -14.69
CA PRO A 435 -5.18 30.34 -13.73
C PRO A 435 -4.93 29.02 -13.00
N LEU A 436 -5.34 28.97 -11.73
CA LEU A 436 -5.26 27.77 -10.90
C LEU A 436 -6.08 26.63 -11.53
N ASP A 437 -5.44 25.48 -11.70
CA ASP A 437 -6.09 24.24 -12.13
C ASP A 437 -6.57 23.44 -10.91
N PHE A 438 -7.75 22.85 -11.01
CA PHE A 438 -8.31 21.97 -9.98
C PHE A 438 -8.47 20.54 -10.47
N THR A 439 -8.15 19.58 -9.60
CA THR A 439 -8.59 18.20 -9.75
C THR A 439 -9.56 17.90 -8.63
N LEU A 440 -10.80 17.61 -8.97
CA LEU A 440 -11.84 17.28 -8.00
C LEU A 440 -12.03 15.78 -7.91
N THR A 441 -12.31 15.28 -6.72
CA THR A 441 -12.86 13.94 -6.50
C THR A 441 -14.19 14.11 -5.78
N ILE A 442 -15.25 13.62 -6.39
CA ILE A 442 -16.61 13.62 -5.86
C ILE A 442 -16.91 12.20 -5.39
N SER A 443 -17.01 12.03 -4.09
CA SER A 443 -17.34 10.75 -3.46
C SER A 443 -18.85 10.69 -3.16
N ASN A 444 -19.42 9.50 -3.22
CA ASN A 444 -20.75 9.26 -2.71
C ASN A 444 -20.67 9.04 -1.19
N PHE A 445 -21.56 9.66 -0.43
CA PHE A 445 -21.58 9.46 1.01
C PHE A 445 -22.07 8.05 1.35
N THR A 446 -21.30 7.33 2.14
CA THR A 446 -21.66 6.01 2.68
C THR A 446 -21.74 6.10 4.20
N PRO A 447 -22.92 5.87 4.80
CA PRO A 447 -23.10 5.87 6.25
C PRO A 447 -22.23 4.80 6.90
N LYS A 448 -21.63 5.12 8.03
CA LYS A 448 -20.72 4.22 8.75
C LYS A 448 -21.17 3.99 10.19
N PRO A 449 -20.97 2.78 10.74
CA PRO A 449 -21.15 2.50 12.17
C PRO A 449 -20.41 3.48 13.08
N HIS A 450 -20.93 3.70 14.27
CA HIS A 450 -20.37 4.59 15.31
C HIS A 450 -20.23 6.06 14.90
N THR A 451 -21.02 6.51 13.91
CA THR A 451 -21.10 7.93 13.50
C THR A 451 -22.52 8.47 13.72
N PRO A 452 -22.69 9.78 13.91
CA PRO A 452 -24.04 10.38 13.98
C PRO A 452 -24.94 10.04 12.77
N PHE A 453 -24.33 9.78 11.61
CA PHE A 453 -25.07 9.46 10.38
C PHE A 453 -25.28 7.96 10.14
N GLN A 454 -25.00 7.10 11.11
CA GLN A 454 -25.14 5.62 10.97
C GLN A 454 -26.58 5.18 10.64
N TRP A 455 -27.58 5.99 10.93
CA TRP A 455 -29.00 5.72 10.64
C TRP A 455 -29.46 6.27 9.28
N HIS A 456 -28.60 7.00 8.53
CA HIS A 456 -28.99 7.60 7.25
C HIS A 456 -29.22 6.54 6.17
N SER A 457 -30.18 6.78 5.28
CA SER A 457 -30.41 5.99 4.07
C SER A 457 -29.72 6.61 2.87
N VAL A 458 -29.15 5.79 2.00
CA VAL A 458 -28.55 6.21 0.72
C VAL A 458 -29.34 5.66 -0.46
N SER A 459 -29.23 6.33 -1.59
CA SER A 459 -29.88 5.93 -2.83
C SER A 459 -28.91 6.06 -4.01
N THR A 460 -28.66 4.94 -4.68
CA THR A 460 -27.81 4.94 -5.88
C THR A 460 -28.41 5.79 -7.00
N ALA A 461 -29.74 5.83 -7.12
CA ALA A 461 -30.44 6.70 -8.08
C ALA A 461 -30.16 8.19 -7.83
N GLU A 462 -30.21 8.61 -6.56
CA GLU A 462 -29.86 9.99 -6.17
C GLU A 462 -28.40 10.30 -6.43
N PHE A 463 -27.48 9.39 -6.18
CA PHE A 463 -26.07 9.59 -6.52
C PHE A 463 -25.87 9.80 -8.01
N ILE A 464 -26.50 8.99 -8.85
CA ILE A 464 -26.44 9.13 -10.32
C ILE A 464 -27.01 10.50 -10.72
N ARG A 465 -28.19 10.87 -10.22
CA ARG A 465 -28.83 12.15 -10.52
C ARG A 465 -27.94 13.35 -10.14
N LYS A 466 -27.36 13.32 -8.93
CA LYS A 466 -26.47 14.38 -8.44
C LYS A 466 -25.14 14.44 -9.19
N GLN A 467 -24.60 13.29 -9.59
CA GLN A 467 -23.41 13.26 -10.45
C GLN A 467 -23.70 13.87 -11.83
N GLU A 468 -24.87 13.57 -12.42
CA GLU A 468 -25.25 14.18 -13.70
C GLU A 468 -25.47 15.72 -13.58
N LEU A 469 -26.09 16.17 -12.48
CA LEU A 469 -26.20 17.60 -12.18
C LEU A 469 -24.83 18.27 -12.13
N LEU A 470 -23.86 17.68 -11.44
CA LEU A 470 -22.50 18.21 -11.38
C LEU A 470 -21.77 18.15 -12.71
N LYS A 471 -21.96 17.11 -13.52
CA LYS A 471 -21.38 17.04 -14.88
C LYS A 471 -21.87 18.20 -15.74
N GLN A 472 -23.14 18.54 -15.66
CA GLN A 472 -23.71 19.70 -16.36
C GLN A 472 -23.10 21.01 -15.87
N GLU A 473 -22.97 21.19 -14.55
CA GLU A 473 -22.38 22.39 -13.95
C GLU A 473 -20.91 22.61 -14.28
N PHE A 474 -20.14 21.51 -14.41
CA PHE A 474 -18.73 21.56 -14.79
C PHE A 474 -18.48 21.59 -16.30
N GLN A 475 -19.52 21.44 -17.11
CA GLN A 475 -19.38 21.44 -18.57
C GLN A 475 -18.74 22.74 -19.08
N GLY A 476 -17.68 22.61 -19.87
CA GLY A 476 -16.96 23.76 -20.42
C GLY A 476 -16.03 24.50 -19.46
N MET A 477 -15.91 24.07 -18.20
CA MET A 477 -15.02 24.68 -17.22
C MET A 477 -13.56 24.26 -17.45
N ARG A 478 -12.81 25.04 -18.24
CA ARG A 478 -11.40 24.74 -18.54
C ARG A 478 -10.54 24.73 -17.28
N GLY A 479 -9.55 23.82 -17.20
CA GLY A 479 -8.62 23.70 -16.07
C GLY A 479 -9.23 23.07 -14.81
N VAL A 480 -10.38 22.40 -14.93
CA VAL A 480 -11.00 21.60 -13.90
C VAL A 480 -11.20 20.19 -14.40
N LYS A 481 -10.59 19.21 -13.71
CA LYS A 481 -10.80 17.79 -13.94
C LYS A 481 -11.65 17.25 -12.78
N VAL A 482 -12.73 16.53 -13.09
CA VAL A 482 -13.61 15.94 -12.08
C VAL A 482 -13.59 14.41 -12.21
N ASN A 483 -13.34 13.74 -11.10
CA ASN A 483 -13.43 12.29 -10.97
C ASN A 483 -14.62 11.98 -10.04
N TYR A 484 -15.40 10.98 -10.39
CA TYR A 484 -16.57 10.52 -9.61
C TYR A 484 -16.32 9.11 -9.11
N THR A 485 -16.70 8.85 -7.86
CA THR A 485 -16.73 7.48 -7.33
C THR A 485 -17.86 6.69 -7.99
N ASP A 486 -17.56 5.44 -8.36
CA ASP A 486 -18.56 4.54 -8.92
C ASP A 486 -19.64 4.23 -7.87
N VAL A 487 -20.90 4.41 -8.25
CA VAL A 487 -22.04 4.21 -7.33
C VAL A 487 -22.20 2.75 -6.91
N ARG A 488 -21.72 1.81 -7.73
CA ARG A 488 -21.74 0.37 -7.43
C ARG A 488 -20.83 0.02 -6.27
N ILE A 489 -19.62 0.61 -6.22
CA ILE A 489 -18.70 0.45 -5.09
C ILE A 489 -19.36 0.96 -3.81
N SER A 490 -19.97 2.14 -3.85
CA SER A 490 -20.67 2.74 -2.69
C SER A 490 -21.84 1.88 -2.23
N ALA A 491 -22.58 1.26 -3.16
CA ALA A 491 -23.68 0.35 -2.83
C ALA A 491 -23.17 -0.92 -2.12
N MET A 492 -22.13 -1.56 -2.65
CA MET A 492 -21.53 -2.75 -2.03
C MET A 492 -20.97 -2.43 -0.64
N GLU A 493 -20.26 -1.30 -0.50
CA GLU A 493 -19.67 -0.85 0.75
C GLU A 493 -20.74 -0.57 1.82
N ASP A 494 -21.84 0.13 1.47
CA ASP A 494 -22.94 0.39 2.40
C ASP A 494 -23.66 -0.89 2.81
N PHE A 495 -23.92 -1.77 1.86
CA PHE A 495 -24.62 -3.03 2.11
C PHE A 495 -23.92 -3.88 3.17
N ILE A 496 -22.61 -4.11 3.00
CA ILE A 496 -21.85 -4.94 3.93
C ILE A 496 -21.47 -4.20 5.20
N GLY A 497 -21.07 -2.91 5.10
CA GLY A 497 -20.56 -2.14 6.24
C GLY A 497 -21.55 -1.97 7.38
N ARG A 498 -22.85 -1.97 7.10
CA ARG A 498 -23.94 -1.87 8.09
C ARG A 498 -24.75 -3.15 8.26
N GLY A 499 -24.27 -4.27 7.71
CA GLY A 499 -24.91 -5.55 7.78
C GLY A 499 -24.81 -6.23 9.16
N ASP A 500 -25.58 -7.28 9.35
CA ASP A 500 -25.50 -8.16 10.51
C ASP A 500 -24.87 -9.52 10.16
N ARG A 501 -24.80 -10.43 11.11
CA ARG A 501 -24.20 -11.76 10.96
C ARG A 501 -24.81 -12.61 9.84
N SER A 502 -26.06 -12.37 9.49
CA SER A 502 -26.71 -13.12 8.40
C SER A 502 -26.06 -12.88 7.04
N LEU A 503 -25.34 -11.76 6.89
CA LEU A 503 -24.62 -11.43 5.66
C LEU A 503 -23.41 -12.34 5.38
N GLY A 504 -22.88 -13.06 6.36
CA GLY A 504 -21.78 -14.00 6.13
C GLY A 504 -22.06 -14.97 4.98
N LYS A 505 -23.30 -15.44 4.85
CA LYS A 505 -23.74 -16.31 3.75
C LYS A 505 -23.73 -15.59 2.40
N VAL A 506 -24.08 -14.31 2.38
CA VAL A 506 -24.10 -13.49 1.15
C VAL A 506 -22.68 -13.21 0.70
N VAL A 507 -21.77 -12.86 1.62
CA VAL A 507 -20.32 -12.68 1.33
C VAL A 507 -19.73 -13.95 0.74
N LEU A 508 -19.98 -15.10 1.37
CA LEU A 508 -19.52 -16.41 0.88
C LEU A 508 -20.07 -16.69 -0.52
N ARG A 509 -21.37 -16.43 -0.74
CA ARG A 509 -21.99 -16.69 -2.02
C ARG A 509 -21.49 -15.74 -3.11
N ALA A 510 -21.28 -14.45 -2.81
CA ALA A 510 -20.70 -13.49 -3.74
C ALA A 510 -19.29 -13.93 -4.19
N TRP A 511 -18.45 -14.37 -3.25
CA TRP A 511 -17.14 -14.93 -3.58
C TRP A 511 -17.25 -16.18 -4.47
N GLN A 512 -18.13 -17.13 -4.17
CA GLN A 512 -18.37 -18.32 -5.00
C GLN A 512 -18.82 -17.97 -6.44
N LEU A 513 -19.54 -16.87 -6.62
CA LEU A 513 -19.96 -16.34 -7.92
C LEU A 513 -18.85 -15.54 -8.61
N GLY A 514 -17.69 -15.40 -7.97
CA GLY A 514 -16.48 -14.79 -8.54
C GLY A 514 -16.27 -13.32 -8.19
N ALA A 515 -16.90 -12.82 -7.12
CA ALA A 515 -16.50 -11.55 -6.51
C ALA A 515 -15.09 -11.68 -5.95
N GLY A 516 -14.31 -10.62 -6.07
CA GLY A 516 -12.92 -10.51 -5.62
C GLY A 516 -12.28 -9.26 -6.20
N MET A 517 -11.42 -8.62 -5.42
CA MET A 517 -10.86 -7.30 -5.75
C MET A 517 -11.99 -6.29 -6.07
N ASP A 518 -13.05 -6.31 -5.28
CA ASP A 518 -14.35 -5.69 -5.56
C ASP A 518 -14.29 -4.18 -5.78
N ALA A 519 -13.35 -3.50 -5.16
CA ALA A 519 -13.11 -2.07 -5.32
C ALA A 519 -12.20 -1.70 -6.50
N TRP A 520 -11.64 -2.68 -7.20
CA TRP A 520 -10.77 -2.44 -8.35
C TRP A 520 -11.60 -2.20 -9.61
N TRP A 521 -11.32 -1.10 -10.29
CA TRP A 521 -12.11 -0.64 -11.44
C TRP A 521 -12.27 -1.71 -12.54
N ASP A 522 -11.24 -2.53 -12.78
CA ASP A 522 -11.26 -3.64 -13.76
C ASP A 522 -12.23 -4.76 -13.35
N ASN A 523 -12.50 -4.92 -12.05
CA ASN A 523 -13.32 -5.99 -11.50
C ASN A 523 -14.71 -5.52 -11.04
N THR A 524 -14.95 -4.21 -10.91
CA THR A 524 -16.17 -3.64 -10.32
C THR A 524 -17.45 -4.18 -10.96
N GLU A 525 -17.49 -4.31 -12.29
CA GLU A 525 -18.67 -4.85 -13.00
C GLU A 525 -18.97 -6.29 -12.59
N LYS A 526 -17.94 -7.15 -12.67
CA LYS A 526 -18.03 -8.57 -12.32
C LYS A 526 -18.42 -8.75 -10.84
N ALA A 527 -17.77 -7.98 -9.97
CA ALA A 527 -18.05 -8.00 -8.53
C ALA A 527 -19.52 -7.60 -8.25
N TYR A 528 -19.98 -6.50 -8.81
CA TYR A 528 -21.34 -6.01 -8.61
C TYR A 528 -22.40 -7.00 -9.10
N GLN A 529 -22.18 -7.69 -10.21
CA GLN A 529 -23.04 -8.75 -10.70
C GLN A 529 -23.09 -9.94 -9.73
N ALA A 530 -21.92 -10.39 -9.25
CA ALA A 530 -21.85 -11.49 -8.28
C ALA A 530 -22.54 -11.14 -6.95
N TRP A 531 -22.32 -9.92 -6.43
CA TRP A 531 -23.01 -9.43 -5.25
C TRP A 531 -24.52 -9.32 -5.46
N SER A 532 -24.98 -8.78 -6.60
CA SER A 532 -26.40 -8.64 -6.91
C SER A 532 -27.09 -10.00 -6.92
N GLN A 533 -26.49 -10.99 -7.57
CA GLN A 533 -27.00 -12.36 -7.58
C GLN A 533 -27.02 -13.00 -6.18
N ALA A 534 -25.96 -12.84 -5.40
CA ALA A 534 -25.91 -13.37 -4.04
C ALA A 534 -26.97 -12.76 -3.12
N ILE A 535 -27.19 -11.45 -3.26
CA ILE A 535 -28.24 -10.73 -2.52
C ILE A 535 -29.62 -11.22 -2.91
N GLU A 536 -29.90 -11.37 -4.21
CA GLU A 536 -31.19 -11.89 -4.70
C GLU A 536 -31.44 -13.33 -4.20
N GLU A 537 -30.47 -14.22 -4.32
CA GLU A 537 -30.55 -15.61 -3.85
C GLU A 537 -30.78 -15.71 -2.33
N SER A 538 -30.34 -14.72 -1.56
CA SER A 538 -30.56 -14.64 -0.10
C SER A 538 -31.93 -14.13 0.30
N GLY A 539 -32.75 -13.63 -0.62
CA GLY A 539 -34.03 -12.96 -0.39
C GLY A 539 -33.91 -11.55 0.20
N LEU A 540 -32.69 -10.99 0.21
CA LEU A 540 -32.45 -9.61 0.64
C LEU A 540 -32.47 -8.63 -0.53
N THR A 541 -32.37 -7.34 -0.22
CA THR A 541 -32.25 -6.27 -1.22
C THR A 541 -31.02 -5.44 -0.95
N TRP A 542 -30.57 -4.63 -1.90
CA TRP A 542 -29.49 -3.68 -1.71
C TRP A 542 -29.70 -2.70 -0.55
N LYS A 543 -30.96 -2.55 -0.12
CA LYS A 543 -31.37 -1.68 0.99
C LYS A 543 -31.54 -2.43 2.32
N TYR A 544 -30.90 -3.60 2.47
CA TYR A 544 -31.13 -4.51 3.61
C TYR A 544 -31.06 -3.84 4.98
N ARG A 545 -30.09 -3.00 5.24
CA ARG A 545 -29.94 -2.28 6.53
C ARG A 545 -30.21 -0.79 6.42
N GLN A 546 -30.68 -0.34 5.30
CA GLN A 546 -31.27 0.99 5.26
C GLN A 546 -32.57 0.90 6.00
N VAL A 547 -32.66 1.69 7.02
CA VAL A 547 -33.71 1.65 7.98
C VAL A 547 -35.03 1.39 7.28
N GLU A 548 -35.66 0.26 7.61
CA GLU A 548 -36.91 -0.21 7.00
C GLU A 548 -36.89 -0.35 5.49
N GLN A 549 -35.74 -0.84 4.98
CA GLN A 549 -35.62 -1.20 3.58
C GLN A 549 -35.96 -0.07 2.62
N GLY A 550 -35.68 1.16 3.07
CA GLY A 550 -35.64 1.92 1.94
C GLY A 550 -36.05 3.32 1.97
N GLU A 551 -36.64 3.90 2.84
CA GLU A 551 -37.00 5.29 2.52
C GLU A 551 -37.18 6.15 3.78
N TRP A 552 -36.45 5.79 4.83
CA TRP A 552 -36.41 6.61 6.00
C TRP A 552 -35.67 7.92 5.72
N ASN A 553 -36.37 9.00 5.97
CA ASN A 553 -35.82 10.31 5.89
C ASN A 553 -35.46 10.81 7.29
N ILE A 554 -34.18 10.90 7.58
CA ILE A 554 -33.63 11.36 8.86
C ILE A 554 -34.23 12.70 9.32
N PHE A 555 -34.54 13.60 8.38
CA PHE A 555 -35.10 14.91 8.69
C PHE A 555 -36.60 14.92 9.04
N VAL A 556 -37.31 13.85 8.69
CA VAL A 556 -38.76 13.70 8.97
C VAL A 556 -38.98 12.73 10.11
N ASP A 557 -38.13 11.74 10.23
CA ASP A 557 -38.34 10.56 11.07
C ASP A 557 -37.40 10.49 12.29
N ALA A 558 -36.60 11.54 12.57
CA ALA A 558 -35.59 11.57 13.64
C ALA A 558 -36.13 11.32 15.07
N ASP A 559 -37.42 11.51 15.30
CA ASP A 559 -38.04 11.32 16.62
C ASP A 559 -38.71 9.95 16.79
N LYS A 560 -38.60 9.05 15.82
CA LYS A 560 -39.18 7.73 15.88
C LYS A 560 -38.32 6.75 16.69
N ASP A 561 -38.95 5.74 17.27
CA ASP A 561 -38.35 4.63 18.06
C ASP A 561 -37.24 3.87 17.32
N ILE A 562 -37.04 4.16 16.06
CA ILE A 562 -36.05 3.52 15.22
C ILE A 562 -34.61 3.76 15.69
N LEU A 563 -34.33 4.90 16.33
CA LEU A 563 -33.04 5.23 16.90
C LEU A 563 -32.71 4.36 18.12
N GLU A 564 -33.76 3.85 18.80
CA GLU A 564 -33.62 3.00 19.99
C GLU A 564 -33.39 1.53 19.63
N ARG A 565 -33.60 1.11 18.36
CA ARG A 565 -33.41 -0.28 17.93
C ARG A 565 -31.94 -0.70 18.06
N PRO A 566 -31.68 -1.95 18.46
CA PRO A 566 -30.33 -2.48 18.49
C PRO A 566 -29.65 -2.45 17.11
N LEU A 567 -28.43 -2.02 17.08
CA LEU A 567 -27.57 -2.08 15.90
C LEU A 567 -26.63 -3.29 16.02
N PRO A 568 -26.20 -3.88 14.90
CA PRO A 568 -25.33 -5.06 14.92
C PRO A 568 -24.01 -4.89 15.69
N TRP A 569 -23.57 -3.65 15.88
CA TRP A 569 -22.33 -3.29 16.57
C TRP A 569 -22.50 -2.71 17.98
N ASP A 570 -23.70 -2.72 18.56
CA ASP A 570 -23.97 -2.13 19.89
C ASP A 570 -23.27 -2.88 21.05
N HIS A 571 -22.85 -4.11 20.84
CA HIS A 571 -22.08 -4.91 21.79
C HIS A 571 -20.61 -4.50 21.86
N LEU A 572 -20.12 -3.66 20.93
CA LEU A 572 -18.75 -3.15 20.91
C LEU A 572 -18.69 -1.81 21.64
N ASP A 573 -17.78 -1.71 22.62
CA ASP A 573 -17.56 -0.47 23.34
C ASP A 573 -16.42 0.33 22.72
N THR A 574 -16.77 1.36 21.98
CA THR A 574 -15.81 2.30 21.37
C THR A 574 -15.56 3.53 22.24
N GLY A 575 -16.23 3.60 23.38
CA GLY A 575 -16.20 4.75 24.28
C GLY A 575 -17.20 5.85 23.93
N ILE A 576 -17.75 5.85 22.71
CA ILE A 576 -18.75 6.85 22.31
C ILE A 576 -20.14 6.42 22.77
N ASP A 577 -20.83 7.32 23.49
CA ASP A 577 -22.18 7.09 23.93
C ASP A 577 -23.14 7.15 22.73
N LYS A 578 -23.95 6.09 22.54
CA LYS A 578 -24.97 6.03 21.47
C LYS A 578 -25.96 7.19 21.59
N LYS A 579 -26.35 7.57 22.80
CA LYS A 579 -27.22 8.73 23.04
C LYS A 579 -26.59 10.03 22.55
N TRP A 580 -25.29 10.21 22.77
CA TRP A 580 -24.57 11.36 22.21
C TRP A 580 -24.60 11.39 20.68
N LEU A 581 -24.48 10.22 20.00
CA LEU A 581 -24.61 10.14 18.54
C LEU A 581 -26.00 10.55 18.05
N GLU A 582 -27.06 10.17 18.77
CA GLU A 582 -28.44 10.59 18.48
C GLU A 582 -28.64 12.10 18.67
N GLU A 583 -28.12 12.64 19.77
CA GLU A 583 -28.16 14.09 20.04
C GLU A 583 -27.40 14.88 18.99
N ASP A 584 -26.23 14.38 18.59
CA ASP A 584 -25.43 15.04 17.56
C ASP A 584 -26.04 14.92 16.17
N LEU A 585 -26.78 13.84 15.90
CA LEU A 585 -27.63 13.76 14.72
C LEU A 585 -28.68 14.89 14.71
N LYS A 586 -29.36 15.12 15.83
CA LYS A 586 -30.36 16.21 15.96
C LYS A 586 -29.70 17.58 15.75
N ARG A 587 -28.51 17.82 16.34
CA ARG A 587 -27.73 19.05 16.07
C ARG A 587 -27.39 19.20 14.59
N ALA A 588 -27.07 18.09 13.90
CA ALA A 588 -26.81 18.14 12.46
C ALA A 588 -28.02 18.61 11.66
N LEU A 589 -29.21 18.18 12.02
CA LEU A 589 -30.44 18.62 11.34
C LEU A 589 -30.69 20.13 11.44
N ASP A 590 -30.25 20.73 12.55
CA ASP A 590 -30.31 22.17 12.80
C ASP A 590 -29.06 22.91 12.27
N ALA A 591 -28.14 22.23 11.56
CA ALA A 591 -26.83 22.74 11.15
C ALA A 591 -26.03 23.35 12.32
N ALA A 592 -26.26 22.86 13.55
CA ALA A 592 -25.52 23.28 14.74
C ALA A 592 -24.20 22.51 14.85
N THR A 593 -23.12 23.21 15.15
CA THR A 593 -21.78 22.62 15.26
C THR A 593 -21.48 22.16 16.69
N VAL A 594 -20.52 21.24 16.82
CA VAL A 594 -19.91 20.83 18.10
C VAL A 594 -18.46 21.27 18.15
N PRO A 595 -17.92 21.62 19.35
CA PRO A 595 -16.55 22.09 19.47
C PRO A 595 -15.53 20.98 19.21
N ASP A 596 -14.33 21.38 18.79
CA ASP A 596 -13.15 20.50 18.79
C ASP A 596 -12.60 20.36 20.22
N CYS A 597 -12.76 19.19 20.80
CA CYS A 597 -12.40 18.98 22.20
C CYS A 597 -10.88 18.97 22.50
N SER A 598 -10.01 19.05 21.49
CA SER A 598 -8.59 19.36 21.70
C SER A 598 -8.32 20.85 21.97
N PHE A 599 -9.19 21.77 21.49
CA PHE A 599 -8.88 23.20 21.46
C PHE A 599 -10.00 24.11 21.99
N GLU A 600 -11.27 23.68 21.90
CA GLU A 600 -12.42 24.57 22.12
C GLU A 600 -13.32 24.13 23.29
N GLY A 601 -13.04 23.00 23.91
CA GLY A 601 -13.78 22.45 25.03
C GLY A 601 -14.42 21.09 24.74
N CYS A 602 -14.86 20.38 25.78
CA CYS A 602 -15.36 19.02 25.69
C CYS A 602 -16.71 18.94 24.95
N SER A 603 -16.83 18.01 23.99
CA SER A 603 -18.09 17.70 23.31
C SER A 603 -18.98 16.68 24.06
N HIS A 604 -18.53 16.19 25.19
CA HIS A 604 -19.23 15.20 26.05
C HIS A 604 -19.60 13.88 25.36
N CYS A 605 -18.77 13.40 24.43
CA CYS A 605 -19.02 12.18 23.66
C CYS A 605 -18.90 10.86 24.45
N GLY A 606 -18.40 10.90 25.70
CA GLY A 606 -18.22 9.73 26.57
C GLY A 606 -16.84 9.08 26.54
N VAL A 607 -16.04 9.28 25.50
CA VAL A 607 -14.79 8.53 25.28
C VAL A 607 -13.75 8.72 26.38
N CYS A 608 -13.57 9.96 26.88
CA CYS A 608 -12.54 10.24 27.89
C CYS A 608 -12.87 9.59 29.23
N SER A 609 -12.18 8.51 29.56
CA SER A 609 -12.46 7.68 30.74
C SER A 609 -11.16 6.99 31.22
N VAL A 610 -11.25 6.20 32.26
CA VAL A 610 -10.15 5.36 32.76
C VAL A 610 -9.73 4.33 31.73
N ASP A 611 -10.68 3.78 30.98
CA ASP A 611 -10.44 2.70 30.01
C ASP A 611 -9.80 3.20 28.71
N PHE A 612 -10.16 4.40 28.27
CA PHE A 612 -9.70 4.95 26.98
C PHE A 612 -8.64 6.06 27.12
N GLY A 613 -8.45 6.60 28.32
CA GLY A 613 -7.57 7.74 28.56
C GLY A 613 -8.19 9.08 28.14
N HIS A 614 -7.34 10.08 27.97
CA HIS A 614 -7.71 11.45 27.62
C HIS A 614 -6.93 11.94 26.39
N ASN A 615 -7.36 13.05 25.79
CA ASN A 615 -6.59 13.69 24.73
C ASN A 615 -5.19 14.10 25.24
N ILE A 616 -4.18 13.73 24.48
CA ILE A 616 -2.79 14.16 24.67
C ILE A 616 -2.49 15.13 23.51
N VAL A 617 -2.38 16.41 23.85
CA VAL A 617 -2.06 17.48 22.90
C VAL A 617 -0.74 18.12 23.33
N ILE A 618 0.22 18.16 22.42
CA ILE A 618 1.54 18.74 22.67
C ILE A 618 1.53 20.21 22.29
N GLU A 619 2.07 21.07 23.16
CA GLU A 619 2.24 22.48 22.88
C GLU A 619 3.16 22.69 21.67
N ALA A 620 2.89 23.76 20.92
CA ALA A 620 3.68 24.10 19.73
C ALA A 620 5.10 24.54 20.13
N PRO A 621 6.16 23.80 19.75
CA PRO A 621 7.53 24.26 19.96
C PRO A 621 7.86 25.49 19.10
N ALA A 622 8.94 26.20 19.46
CA ALA A 622 9.44 27.27 18.61
C ALA A 622 9.86 26.73 17.24
N ILE A 623 9.40 27.40 16.18
CA ILE A 623 9.72 26.99 14.80
C ILE A 623 11.15 27.44 14.48
N PRO A 624 12.06 26.53 14.09
CA PRO A 624 13.41 26.89 13.66
C PRO A 624 13.38 27.79 12.41
N ALA A 625 14.41 28.61 12.24
CA ALA A 625 14.58 29.38 11.02
C ALA A 625 14.74 28.44 9.80
N PHE A 626 14.12 28.79 8.70
CA PHE A 626 14.22 28.00 7.46
C PHE A 626 15.61 28.13 6.85
N ALA A 627 16.37 27.04 6.77
CA ALA A 627 17.72 27.01 6.20
C ALA A 627 17.78 27.02 4.67
N GLY A 628 16.62 26.90 4.01
CA GLY A 628 16.52 26.87 2.56
C GLY A 628 16.15 25.50 1.97
N HIS A 629 15.82 25.49 0.69
CA HIS A 629 15.56 24.23 -0.04
C HIS A 629 16.85 23.57 -0.46
N PHE A 630 16.78 22.25 -0.71
CA PHE A 630 17.87 21.45 -1.27
C PHE A 630 18.42 22.11 -2.54
N GLN A 631 19.72 22.30 -2.57
CA GLN A 631 20.47 22.72 -3.76
C GLN A 631 21.29 21.51 -4.26
N PRO A 632 21.06 21.03 -5.50
CA PRO A 632 21.76 19.87 -5.99
C PRO A 632 23.26 20.17 -6.12
N ASN A 633 24.09 19.44 -5.39
CA ASN A 633 25.52 19.50 -5.60
C ASN A 633 25.86 18.77 -6.90
N GLN A 634 26.26 19.54 -7.91
CA GLN A 634 26.63 19.07 -9.24
C GLN A 634 28.14 18.88 -9.43
N GLU A 635 28.91 19.13 -8.37
CA GLU A 635 30.36 18.91 -8.39
C GLU A 635 30.67 17.45 -8.74
N ARG A 636 31.70 17.25 -9.53
CA ARG A 636 32.17 15.95 -9.98
C ARG A 636 33.64 15.84 -9.67
N ALA A 637 33.96 15.31 -8.49
CA ALA A 637 35.36 15.16 -8.03
C ALA A 637 35.96 13.79 -8.42
N GLN A 638 35.11 12.74 -8.48
CA GLN A 638 35.57 11.39 -8.81
C GLN A 638 34.46 10.66 -9.57
N ARG A 639 34.88 9.76 -10.48
CA ARG A 639 33.95 8.84 -11.15
C ARG A 639 34.46 7.41 -10.99
N ILE A 640 33.57 6.55 -10.50
CA ILE A 640 33.88 5.16 -10.17
C ILE A 640 33.00 4.24 -11.01
N ARG A 641 33.64 3.28 -11.67
CA ARG A 641 33.00 2.18 -12.39
C ARG A 641 33.04 0.92 -11.57
N VAL A 642 31.90 0.26 -11.45
CA VAL A 642 31.74 -0.94 -10.65
C VAL A 642 31.27 -2.08 -11.54
N TRP A 643 31.96 -3.24 -11.46
CA TRP A 643 31.49 -4.50 -12.03
C TRP A 643 30.84 -5.32 -10.93
N PHE A 644 29.62 -5.77 -11.19
CA PHE A 644 28.83 -6.49 -10.21
C PHE A 644 28.09 -7.67 -10.84
N GLY A 645 27.64 -8.59 -9.99
CA GLY A 645 26.79 -9.70 -10.38
C GLY A 645 25.33 -9.45 -10.03
N LYS A 646 24.43 -10.14 -10.71
CA LYS A 646 23.02 -10.26 -10.41
C LYS A 646 22.69 -11.75 -10.45
N ILE A 647 22.71 -12.40 -9.28
CA ILE A 647 22.62 -13.86 -9.15
C ILE A 647 21.43 -14.26 -8.25
N GLY A 648 21.16 -15.54 -8.15
CA GLY A 648 20.11 -16.04 -7.26
C GLY A 648 18.73 -15.41 -7.56
N GLU A 649 17.98 -15.16 -6.50
CA GLU A 649 16.61 -14.65 -6.59
C GLU A 649 16.52 -13.19 -7.05
N ILE A 650 17.58 -12.41 -6.89
CA ILE A 650 17.64 -11.03 -7.42
C ILE A 650 17.52 -10.99 -8.95
N ALA A 651 17.72 -12.10 -9.65
CA ALA A 651 17.39 -12.22 -11.07
C ALA A 651 15.95 -11.80 -11.38
N LEU A 652 15.04 -12.00 -10.44
CA LEU A 652 13.61 -11.64 -10.53
C LEU A 652 13.30 -10.17 -10.20
N VAL A 653 14.30 -9.36 -9.85
CA VAL A 653 14.14 -7.91 -9.67
C VAL A 653 14.27 -7.22 -11.03
N SER A 654 13.34 -6.34 -11.36
CA SER A 654 13.36 -5.63 -12.65
C SER A 654 14.52 -4.62 -12.75
N HIS A 655 14.85 -4.20 -13.97
CA HIS A 655 15.89 -3.19 -14.17
C HIS A 655 15.57 -1.85 -13.47
N LEU A 656 14.34 -1.40 -13.53
CA LEU A 656 13.93 -0.14 -12.87
C LEU A 656 13.98 -0.25 -11.35
N ASP A 657 13.62 -1.41 -10.81
CA ASP A 657 13.72 -1.67 -9.37
C ASP A 657 15.18 -1.77 -8.93
N LEU A 658 16.08 -2.31 -9.78
CA LEU A 658 17.52 -2.34 -9.53
C LEU A 658 18.12 -0.92 -9.49
N VAL A 659 17.72 -0.03 -10.40
CA VAL A 659 18.14 1.39 -10.38
C VAL A 659 17.71 2.05 -9.05
N ARG A 660 16.48 1.80 -8.62
CA ARG A 660 15.95 2.31 -7.35
C ARG A 660 16.69 1.73 -6.14
N LEU A 661 17.05 0.45 -6.21
CA LEU A 661 17.86 -0.20 -5.17
C LEU A 661 19.23 0.49 -5.03
N PHE A 662 19.94 0.77 -6.11
CA PHE A 662 21.21 1.50 -6.06
C PHE A 662 21.06 2.92 -5.50
N ASP A 663 20.01 3.65 -5.86
CA ASP A 663 19.71 4.98 -5.27
C ASP A 663 19.54 4.90 -3.74
N ARG A 664 18.84 3.89 -3.25
CA ARG A 664 18.68 3.65 -1.80
C ARG A 664 19.99 3.22 -1.13
N VAL A 665 20.77 2.36 -1.78
CA VAL A 665 22.08 1.89 -1.27
C VAL A 665 23.03 3.06 -1.06
N VAL A 666 23.13 3.97 -2.03
CA VAL A 666 24.00 5.15 -1.94
C VAL A 666 23.64 6.03 -0.74
N ARG A 667 22.34 6.21 -0.46
CA ARG A 667 21.87 6.98 0.71
C ARG A 667 22.18 6.27 2.02
N ARG A 668 21.93 4.96 2.11
CA ARG A 668 22.26 4.17 3.31
C ARG A 668 23.74 4.15 3.61
N ALA A 669 24.56 4.05 2.56
CA ALA A 669 26.01 4.07 2.68
C ALA A 669 26.60 5.47 2.91
N ALA A 670 25.78 6.52 2.87
CA ALA A 670 26.19 7.91 2.94
C ALA A 670 27.30 8.28 1.93
N ILE A 671 27.25 7.68 0.74
CA ILE A 671 28.19 7.96 -0.35
C ILE A 671 27.90 9.37 -0.90
N PRO A 672 28.89 10.26 -1.02
CA PRO A 672 28.70 11.65 -1.47
C PRO A 672 28.45 11.71 -2.98
N ILE A 673 27.26 11.31 -3.41
CA ILE A 673 26.85 11.26 -4.81
C ILE A 673 26.64 12.65 -5.40
N SER A 674 27.05 12.86 -6.64
CA SER A 674 26.75 14.05 -7.43
C SER A 674 25.33 13.97 -8.01
N PHE A 675 24.67 15.12 -8.15
CA PHE A 675 23.32 15.20 -8.71
C PHE A 675 23.31 15.81 -10.12
N THR A 676 22.29 15.47 -10.91
CA THR A 676 22.00 16.16 -12.16
C THR A 676 21.40 17.54 -11.89
N GLY A 677 21.54 18.47 -12.84
CA GLY A 677 20.83 19.75 -12.80
C GLY A 677 19.39 19.62 -13.29
N GLY A 678 18.62 20.72 -13.18
CA GLY A 678 17.25 20.82 -13.70
C GLY A 678 16.16 20.69 -12.65
N PHE A 679 14.90 20.55 -13.09
CA PHE A 679 13.73 20.54 -12.21
C PHE A 679 13.60 19.28 -11.35
N HIS A 680 14.18 18.16 -11.78
CA HIS A 680 14.14 16.89 -11.07
C HIS A 680 15.57 16.34 -10.93
N PRO A 681 16.38 16.89 -9.99
CA PRO A 681 17.73 16.42 -9.80
C PRO A 681 17.72 14.97 -9.31
N GLY A 682 18.41 14.09 -10.05
CA GLY A 682 18.63 12.70 -9.68
C GLY A 682 20.09 12.42 -9.39
N PRO A 683 20.41 11.37 -8.61
CA PRO A 683 21.77 10.97 -8.38
C PRO A 683 22.42 10.50 -9.70
N ARG A 684 23.72 10.81 -9.89
CA ARG A 684 24.47 10.41 -11.07
C ARG A 684 24.93 8.96 -10.92
N ILE A 685 23.98 8.04 -11.12
CA ILE A 685 24.15 6.59 -11.16
C ILE A 685 23.72 6.13 -12.55
N SER A 686 24.56 5.40 -13.26
CA SER A 686 24.29 4.97 -14.63
C SER A 686 24.64 3.49 -14.83
N ILE A 687 23.63 2.62 -14.91
CA ILE A 687 23.80 1.21 -15.28
C ILE A 687 23.99 1.11 -16.79
N ALA A 688 24.97 0.33 -17.23
CA ALA A 688 25.40 0.27 -18.63
C ALA A 688 24.31 -0.24 -19.59
N ASN A 689 23.57 -1.25 -19.17
CA ASN A 689 22.49 -1.83 -20.00
C ASN A 689 21.44 -2.52 -19.11
N ALA A 690 20.20 -2.56 -19.58
CA ALA A 690 19.15 -3.32 -18.91
C ALA A 690 19.37 -4.81 -19.11
N LEU A 691 19.24 -5.58 -18.02
CA LEU A 691 19.20 -7.05 -18.06
C LEU A 691 17.74 -7.50 -18.02
N SER A 692 17.39 -8.49 -18.85
CA SER A 692 16.04 -9.06 -18.89
C SER A 692 15.64 -9.64 -17.53
N LEU A 693 14.36 -9.61 -17.24
CA LEU A 693 13.81 -10.23 -16.03
C LEU A 693 14.06 -11.73 -16.04
N GLY A 694 14.47 -12.30 -14.91
CA GLY A 694 14.83 -13.70 -14.78
C GLY A 694 16.27 -14.04 -15.21
N ALA A 695 16.97 -13.13 -15.89
CA ALA A 695 18.37 -13.33 -16.24
C ALA A 695 19.30 -13.13 -15.04
N THR A 696 20.25 -14.06 -14.90
CA THR A 696 21.38 -13.88 -14.00
C THR A 696 22.57 -13.23 -14.74
N SER A 697 23.50 -12.62 -13.99
CA SER A 697 24.70 -12.04 -14.57
C SER A 697 25.88 -12.06 -13.59
N SER A 698 27.09 -12.21 -14.13
CA SER A 698 28.38 -12.04 -13.44
C SER A 698 29.18 -10.84 -13.95
N GLY A 699 28.64 -10.02 -14.85
CA GLY A 699 29.40 -8.97 -15.50
C GLY A 699 28.61 -7.73 -15.87
N GLU A 700 27.77 -7.23 -14.94
CA GLU A 700 27.06 -5.96 -15.05
C GLU A 700 28.00 -4.78 -14.72
N ILE A 701 27.70 -3.61 -15.24
CA ILE A 701 28.48 -2.40 -15.04
C ILE A 701 27.58 -1.26 -14.60
N VAL A 702 28.02 -0.52 -13.57
CA VAL A 702 27.39 0.73 -13.12
C VAL A 702 28.43 1.80 -12.83
N ASP A 703 28.19 3.02 -13.29
CA ASP A 703 29.04 4.19 -13.04
C ASP A 703 28.41 5.07 -11.96
N PHE A 704 29.23 5.54 -11.01
CA PHE A 704 28.89 6.51 -9.96
C PHE A 704 29.73 7.77 -10.11
N GLU A 705 29.14 8.95 -10.01
CA GLU A 705 29.87 10.21 -9.98
C GLU A 705 29.74 10.84 -8.59
N LEU A 706 30.88 11.10 -7.95
CA LEU A 706 30.97 11.56 -6.56
C LEU A 706 31.35 13.03 -6.47
N THR A 707 30.88 13.71 -5.41
CA THR A 707 31.23 15.10 -5.11
C THR A 707 32.56 15.25 -4.35
N LYS A 708 33.09 14.15 -3.86
CA LYS A 708 34.38 14.09 -3.13
C LYS A 708 35.14 12.82 -3.53
N VAL A 709 36.45 12.87 -3.42
CA VAL A 709 37.32 11.69 -3.64
C VAL A 709 37.23 10.77 -2.42
N ILE A 710 36.95 9.51 -2.66
CA ILE A 710 36.98 8.43 -1.66
C ILE A 710 37.96 7.36 -2.13
N ASP A 711 38.66 6.75 -1.18
CA ASP A 711 39.49 5.56 -1.46
C ASP A 711 38.62 4.41 -2.01
N LEU A 712 39.10 3.73 -3.06
CA LEU A 712 38.34 2.72 -3.78
C LEU A 712 37.95 1.51 -2.91
N GLU A 713 38.80 1.08 -1.99
CA GLU A 713 38.47 -0.03 -1.09
C GLU A 713 37.44 0.39 -0.05
N THR A 714 37.54 1.63 0.46
CA THR A 714 36.53 2.21 1.34
C THR A 714 35.15 2.29 0.63
N PHE A 715 35.13 2.80 -0.60
CA PHE A 715 33.90 2.85 -1.41
C PHE A 715 33.30 1.45 -1.62
N LYS A 716 34.14 0.48 -2.00
CA LYS A 716 33.73 -0.91 -2.22
C LYS A 716 33.12 -1.55 -0.97
N GLN A 717 33.75 -1.31 0.19
CA GLN A 717 33.23 -1.82 1.48
C GLN A 717 31.90 -1.19 1.85
N GLN A 718 31.77 0.13 1.73
CA GLN A 718 30.53 0.86 1.99
C GLN A 718 29.40 0.38 1.08
N LEU A 719 29.67 0.20 -0.22
CA LEU A 719 28.68 -0.28 -1.17
C LEU A 719 28.23 -1.72 -0.84
N ARG A 720 29.19 -2.63 -0.62
CA ARG A 720 28.93 -4.03 -0.29
C ARG A 720 28.11 -4.21 0.99
N ALA A 721 28.39 -3.40 2.01
CA ALA A 721 27.67 -3.47 3.29
C ALA A 721 26.16 -3.19 3.15
N GLN A 722 25.73 -2.53 2.07
CA GLN A 722 24.35 -2.12 1.85
C GLN A 722 23.66 -2.88 0.71
N LEU A 723 24.39 -3.65 -0.07
CA LEU A 723 23.83 -4.47 -1.15
C LEU A 723 23.36 -5.83 -0.62
N PRO A 724 22.28 -6.41 -1.18
CA PRO A 724 21.95 -7.81 -0.97
C PRO A 724 23.10 -8.73 -1.38
N ALA A 725 23.23 -9.90 -0.73
CA ALA A 725 24.29 -10.88 -1.03
C ALA A 725 24.30 -11.31 -2.52
N ASP A 726 23.12 -11.37 -3.14
CA ASP A 726 22.92 -11.74 -4.54
C ASP A 726 23.28 -10.64 -5.56
N LEU A 727 23.81 -9.50 -5.07
CA LEU A 727 24.43 -8.44 -5.89
C LEU A 727 25.93 -8.27 -5.53
N PRO A 728 26.77 -9.29 -5.77
CA PRO A 728 28.20 -9.22 -5.42
C PRO A 728 28.94 -8.16 -6.25
N VAL A 729 29.81 -7.39 -5.60
CA VAL A 729 30.70 -6.42 -6.25
C VAL A 729 32.05 -7.12 -6.51
N TYR A 730 32.41 -7.26 -7.78
CA TYR A 730 33.65 -7.94 -8.19
C TYR A 730 34.84 -6.96 -8.27
N GLN A 731 34.67 -5.88 -9.03
CA GLN A 731 35.73 -4.93 -9.30
C GLN A 731 35.21 -3.49 -9.14
N VAL A 732 36.08 -2.61 -8.72
CA VAL A 732 35.88 -1.17 -8.61
C VAL A 732 37.06 -0.47 -9.21
N GLU A 733 36.86 0.51 -10.07
CA GLU A 733 37.90 1.24 -10.79
C GLU A 733 37.54 2.73 -10.88
N GLU A 734 38.52 3.58 -10.65
CA GLU A 734 38.40 4.99 -10.94
C GLU A 734 38.62 5.27 -12.45
N ILE A 735 37.69 5.97 -13.06
CA ILE A 735 37.77 6.35 -14.47
C ILE A 735 37.81 7.87 -14.61
N PRO A 736 38.45 8.41 -15.67
CA PRO A 736 38.50 9.85 -15.90
C PRO A 736 37.09 10.47 -15.94
N LEU A 737 36.92 11.64 -15.33
CA LEU A 737 35.64 12.36 -15.28
C LEU A 737 35.03 12.64 -16.66
N ASN A 738 35.87 12.86 -17.67
CA ASN A 738 35.50 13.12 -19.06
C ASN A 738 35.40 11.86 -19.93
N ALA A 739 35.68 10.68 -19.37
CA ALA A 739 35.52 9.42 -20.09
C ALA A 739 34.04 9.22 -20.55
N PRO A 740 33.80 8.62 -21.70
CA PRO A 740 32.46 8.28 -22.13
C PRO A 740 31.78 7.38 -21.10
N ALA A 741 30.45 7.51 -20.96
CA ALA A 741 29.67 6.65 -20.10
C ALA A 741 29.73 5.19 -20.57
N ALA A 742 29.66 4.22 -19.65
CA ALA A 742 29.60 2.80 -19.99
C ALA A 742 28.46 2.50 -20.99
N THR A 743 27.33 3.21 -20.90
CA THR A 743 26.23 3.14 -21.87
C THR A 743 26.60 3.49 -23.31
N ARG A 744 27.61 4.35 -23.53
CA ARG A 744 28.14 4.73 -24.85
C ARG A 744 29.23 3.80 -25.35
N LEU A 745 30.01 3.27 -24.42
CA LEU A 745 31.12 2.35 -24.72
C LEU A 745 30.64 0.92 -24.96
N LEU A 746 29.42 0.61 -24.62
CA LEU A 746 28.89 -0.74 -24.71
C LEU A 746 28.75 -1.18 -26.16
N GLU A 747 29.42 -2.27 -26.54
CA GLU A 747 29.43 -2.83 -27.88
C GLU A 747 28.83 -4.22 -27.95
N LYS A 748 29.22 -5.12 -27.01
CA LYS A 748 28.89 -6.54 -27.08
C LYS A 748 28.55 -7.06 -25.67
N ALA A 749 27.84 -8.19 -25.64
CA ALA A 749 27.64 -8.96 -24.43
C ALA A 749 27.87 -10.45 -24.69
N GLU A 750 28.42 -11.11 -23.70
CA GLU A 750 28.64 -12.57 -23.70
C GLU A 750 27.60 -13.23 -22.82
N TYR A 751 26.91 -14.23 -23.38
CA TYR A 751 25.87 -14.98 -22.70
C TYR A 751 26.14 -16.49 -22.71
N LEU A 752 25.71 -17.14 -21.63
CA LEU A 752 25.49 -18.60 -21.57
C LEU A 752 24.01 -18.89 -21.63
N LEU A 753 23.60 -19.78 -22.52
CA LEU A 753 22.25 -20.29 -22.67
C LEU A 753 22.25 -21.77 -22.32
N THR A 754 21.36 -22.17 -21.42
CA THR A 754 21.20 -23.57 -21.02
C THR A 754 19.88 -24.09 -21.55
N PHE A 755 19.95 -25.11 -22.41
CA PHE A 755 18.77 -25.76 -23.00
C PHE A 755 18.55 -27.16 -22.42
N ASN A 756 17.30 -27.60 -22.42
CA ASN A 756 17.02 -29.01 -22.26
C ASN A 756 17.55 -29.75 -23.52
N SER A 757 18.36 -30.78 -23.32
CA SER A 757 19.00 -31.57 -24.42
C SER A 757 18.52 -33.00 -24.45
N GLU A 758 17.42 -33.33 -23.77
CA GLU A 758 16.90 -34.69 -23.72
C GLU A 758 16.50 -35.16 -25.14
N GLY A 759 17.15 -36.21 -25.62
CA GLY A 759 16.94 -36.73 -26.95
C GLY A 759 17.73 -36.03 -28.07
N ILE A 760 18.59 -35.05 -27.77
CA ILE A 760 19.41 -34.32 -28.74
C ILE A 760 20.88 -34.58 -28.46
N ASP A 761 21.61 -35.15 -29.43
CA ASP A 761 23.04 -35.49 -29.26
C ASP A 761 23.97 -34.29 -29.56
N CYS A 762 25.22 -34.41 -29.15
CA CYS A 762 26.24 -33.39 -29.34
C CYS A 762 26.47 -33.05 -30.83
N GLN A 763 26.35 -34.02 -31.72
CA GLN A 763 26.58 -33.80 -33.14
C GLN A 763 25.44 -33.02 -33.79
N GLN A 764 24.20 -33.21 -33.32
CA GLN A 764 23.04 -32.43 -33.77
C GLN A 764 23.20 -30.96 -33.38
N TRP A 765 23.57 -30.67 -32.11
CA TRP A 765 23.90 -29.33 -31.68
C TRP A 765 25.01 -28.69 -32.51
N GLN A 766 26.11 -29.39 -32.75
CA GLN A 766 27.22 -28.91 -33.57
C GLN A 766 26.77 -28.57 -34.99
N ASN A 767 25.96 -29.43 -35.60
CA ASN A 767 25.45 -29.19 -36.93
C ASN A 767 24.55 -27.92 -36.99
N TRP A 768 23.69 -27.70 -36.02
CA TRP A 768 22.86 -26.48 -35.93
C TRP A 768 23.69 -25.22 -35.76
N LEU A 769 24.72 -25.26 -34.89
CA LEU A 769 25.60 -24.12 -34.70
C LEU A 769 26.38 -23.80 -35.99
N GLU A 770 26.87 -24.83 -36.71
CA GLU A 770 27.55 -24.64 -37.99
C GLU A 770 26.58 -24.06 -39.05
N ALA A 771 25.36 -24.51 -39.08
CA ALA A 771 24.36 -23.95 -39.99
C ALA A 771 24.09 -22.47 -39.74
N ILE A 772 24.01 -22.06 -38.46
CA ILE A 772 23.89 -20.65 -38.09
C ILE A 772 25.14 -19.87 -38.49
N LYS A 773 26.34 -20.39 -38.23
CA LYS A 773 27.60 -19.71 -38.57
C LYS A 773 27.78 -19.51 -40.09
N GLN A 774 27.33 -20.47 -40.90
CA GLN A 774 27.42 -20.42 -42.37
C GLN A 774 26.31 -19.55 -42.99
N ALA A 775 25.24 -19.31 -42.29
CA ALA A 775 24.17 -18.43 -42.78
C ALA A 775 24.68 -16.99 -42.92
N THR A 776 24.36 -16.35 -44.01
CA THR A 776 24.66 -14.93 -44.27
C THR A 776 23.54 -14.00 -43.83
N VAL A 777 22.30 -14.50 -43.88
CA VAL A 777 21.08 -13.74 -43.56
C VAL A 777 20.13 -14.58 -42.72
N MET A 778 19.72 -14.03 -41.59
CA MET A 778 18.63 -14.56 -40.75
C MET A 778 17.74 -13.37 -40.31
N GLU A 779 16.73 -13.09 -41.17
CA GLU A 779 15.88 -11.91 -41.00
C GLU A 779 14.79 -12.12 -39.94
N ARG A 780 14.52 -11.04 -39.18
CA ARG A 780 13.36 -10.92 -38.29
C ARG A 780 12.63 -9.61 -38.51
N GLU A 781 11.30 -9.66 -38.58
CA GLU A 781 10.50 -8.43 -38.54
C GLU A 781 10.38 -7.89 -37.10
N LYS A 782 10.65 -6.61 -36.95
CA LYS A 782 10.49 -5.88 -35.66
C LYS A 782 9.56 -4.70 -35.89
N THR A 783 8.56 -4.56 -35.03
CA THR A 783 7.70 -3.36 -35.00
C THR A 783 8.30 -2.34 -34.05
N THR A 784 8.59 -1.14 -34.57
CA THR A 784 9.11 -0.04 -33.77
C THR A 784 8.03 0.54 -32.84
N LYS A 785 8.42 1.33 -31.83
CA LYS A 785 7.46 2.03 -30.94
C LYS A 785 6.49 2.96 -31.69
N SER A 786 6.83 3.39 -32.89
CA SER A 786 5.98 4.19 -33.77
C SER A 786 5.07 3.36 -34.69
N GLY A 787 5.06 2.02 -34.55
CA GLY A 787 4.23 1.11 -35.36
C GLY A 787 4.85 0.74 -36.72
N LYS A 788 6.05 1.23 -37.05
CA LYS A 788 6.71 0.89 -38.32
C LYS A 788 7.37 -0.48 -38.23
N LYS A 789 7.12 -1.35 -39.21
CA LYS A 789 7.82 -2.62 -39.36
C LYS A 789 9.21 -2.39 -39.97
N VAL A 790 10.22 -2.98 -39.36
CA VAL A 790 11.62 -2.95 -39.82
C VAL A 790 12.14 -4.39 -39.81
N THR A 791 12.82 -4.80 -40.88
CA THR A 791 13.51 -6.09 -40.95
C THR A 791 14.94 -5.92 -40.42
N ILE A 792 15.36 -6.78 -39.52
CA ILE A 792 16.70 -6.83 -38.98
C ILE A 792 17.35 -8.17 -39.32
N ASN A 793 18.65 -8.17 -39.64
CA ASN A 793 19.41 -9.39 -39.82
C ASN A 793 20.08 -9.79 -38.52
N LEU A 794 19.57 -10.85 -37.86
CA LEU A 794 20.08 -11.34 -36.59
C LEU A 794 21.52 -11.88 -36.72
N ARG A 795 21.84 -12.49 -37.88
CA ARG A 795 23.16 -13.09 -38.09
C ARG A 795 24.29 -12.08 -38.04
N GLU A 796 24.10 -10.88 -38.55
CA GLU A 796 25.10 -9.80 -38.53
C GLU A 796 25.40 -9.32 -37.09
N GLN A 797 24.48 -9.55 -36.16
CA GLN A 797 24.63 -9.15 -34.75
C GLN A 797 25.33 -10.22 -33.92
N LEU A 798 25.57 -11.42 -34.45
CA LEU A 798 26.22 -12.54 -33.78
C LEU A 798 27.71 -12.60 -34.16
N TYR A 799 28.60 -12.45 -33.18
CA TYR A 799 30.06 -12.47 -33.38
C TYR A 799 30.63 -13.85 -33.13
N GLU A 800 30.26 -14.47 -32.00
CA GLU A 800 30.77 -15.78 -31.60
C GLU A 800 29.62 -16.67 -31.17
N LEU A 801 29.70 -17.99 -31.44
CA LEU A 801 28.74 -18.98 -31.00
C LEU A 801 29.44 -20.32 -30.79
N GLU A 802 29.42 -20.85 -29.58
CA GLU A 802 30.12 -22.06 -29.21
C GLU A 802 29.25 -22.98 -28.34
N LEU A 803 29.45 -24.29 -28.51
CA LEU A 803 28.90 -25.31 -27.62
C LEU A 803 29.95 -25.59 -26.52
N LYS A 804 29.57 -25.40 -25.26
CA LYS A 804 30.47 -25.61 -24.11
C LYS A 804 30.35 -27.04 -23.56
N THR A 805 29.14 -27.48 -23.31
CA THR A 805 28.86 -28.82 -22.76
C THR A 805 27.55 -29.35 -23.32
N VAL A 806 27.43 -30.67 -23.46
CA VAL A 806 26.19 -31.36 -23.76
C VAL A 806 26.12 -32.63 -22.90
N ASP A 807 25.06 -32.75 -22.13
CA ASP A 807 24.63 -33.94 -21.42
C ASP A 807 23.09 -33.93 -21.45
N LYS A 808 22.44 -34.06 -20.32
CA LYS A 808 20.99 -33.80 -20.21
C LYS A 808 20.62 -32.34 -20.50
N GLN A 809 21.61 -31.45 -20.42
CA GLN A 809 21.50 -30.03 -20.78
C GLN A 809 22.61 -29.65 -21.76
N ALA A 810 22.27 -28.79 -22.75
CA ALA A 810 23.26 -28.19 -23.63
C ALA A 810 23.53 -26.75 -23.18
N VAL A 811 24.80 -26.42 -23.02
CA VAL A 811 25.24 -25.06 -22.67
C VAL A 811 25.92 -24.43 -23.86
N LEU A 812 25.31 -23.37 -24.39
CA LEU A 812 25.82 -22.55 -25.48
C LEU A 812 26.39 -21.24 -24.96
N CYS A 813 27.54 -20.84 -25.47
CA CYS A 813 28.11 -19.52 -25.28
C CYS A 813 27.98 -18.71 -26.56
N TYR A 814 27.46 -17.48 -26.49
CA TYR A 814 27.50 -16.57 -27.62
C TYR A 814 27.97 -15.17 -27.23
N VAL A 815 28.61 -14.50 -28.18
CA VAL A 815 28.93 -13.07 -28.11
C VAL A 815 28.08 -12.37 -29.17
N GLY A 816 27.22 -11.47 -28.73
CA GLY A 816 26.33 -10.73 -29.60
C GLY A 816 26.43 -9.21 -29.43
N SER A 817 25.93 -8.46 -30.39
CA SER A 817 25.83 -7.01 -30.30
C SER A 817 24.98 -6.62 -29.11
N CYS A 818 25.45 -5.64 -28.34
CA CYS A 818 24.75 -5.10 -27.19
C CYS A 818 24.96 -3.58 -27.11
N ARG A 819 24.34 -2.86 -28.06
CA ARG A 819 24.45 -1.39 -28.15
C ARG A 819 23.15 -0.72 -27.72
N ASN A 820 23.27 0.45 -27.11
CA ASN A 820 22.11 1.23 -26.69
C ASN A 820 21.47 2.05 -27.83
N ASP A 821 21.93 1.88 -29.07
CA ASP A 821 21.32 2.41 -30.30
C ASP A 821 20.16 1.53 -30.83
N GLY A 822 19.85 0.44 -30.13
CA GLY A 822 18.82 -0.55 -30.51
C GLY A 822 19.36 -1.79 -31.25
N THR A 823 20.69 -1.86 -31.48
CA THR A 823 21.35 -3.04 -32.05
C THR A 823 21.70 -4.00 -30.91
N LEU A 824 20.76 -4.91 -30.61
CA LEU A 824 20.85 -5.82 -29.47
C LEU A 824 20.46 -7.24 -29.92
N LEU A 825 21.37 -8.19 -29.78
CA LEU A 825 21.09 -9.61 -29.96
C LEU A 825 20.75 -10.23 -28.60
N GLN A 826 19.47 -10.46 -28.40
CA GLN A 826 18.92 -11.01 -27.14
C GLN A 826 18.97 -12.54 -27.13
N PRO A 827 18.91 -13.22 -25.97
CA PRO A 827 18.82 -14.66 -25.84
C PRO A 827 17.72 -15.31 -26.68
N ASP A 828 16.52 -14.73 -26.71
CA ASP A 828 15.38 -15.20 -27.50
C ASP A 828 15.66 -15.18 -29.01
N HIS A 829 16.50 -14.27 -29.49
CA HIS A 829 16.91 -14.27 -30.89
C HIS A 829 17.81 -15.48 -31.24
N ILE A 830 18.64 -15.93 -30.30
CA ILE A 830 19.44 -17.15 -30.50
C ILE A 830 18.54 -18.38 -30.46
N VAL A 831 17.55 -18.44 -29.58
CA VAL A 831 16.55 -19.51 -29.57
C VAL A 831 15.86 -19.57 -30.93
N GLU A 832 15.34 -18.44 -31.42
CA GLU A 832 14.68 -18.35 -32.76
C GLU A 832 15.60 -18.82 -33.90
N MET A 833 16.90 -18.43 -33.87
CA MET A 833 17.86 -18.88 -34.87
C MET A 833 18.05 -20.41 -34.85
N LEU A 834 18.15 -20.99 -33.64
CA LEU A 834 18.31 -22.44 -33.44
C LEU A 834 17.04 -23.20 -33.84
N GLU A 835 15.85 -22.72 -33.50
CA GLU A 835 14.58 -23.35 -33.90
C GLU A 835 14.37 -23.34 -35.44
N ARG A 836 14.79 -22.27 -36.12
CA ARG A 836 14.77 -22.20 -37.58
C ARG A 836 15.67 -23.24 -38.25
N VAL A 837 16.87 -23.49 -37.71
CA VAL A 837 17.81 -24.47 -38.30
C VAL A 837 17.52 -25.90 -37.86
N SER A 838 16.96 -26.09 -36.66
CA SER A 838 16.59 -27.41 -36.15
C SER A 838 15.25 -27.91 -36.64
N GLY A 839 14.33 -26.97 -36.98
CA GLY A 839 12.93 -27.28 -37.33
C GLY A 839 12.07 -27.76 -36.16
N GLN A 840 12.53 -27.56 -34.93
CA GLN A 840 11.83 -27.97 -33.72
C GLN A 840 11.88 -26.86 -32.64
N GLU A 841 10.91 -26.86 -31.75
CA GLU A 841 10.88 -25.97 -30.59
C GLU A 841 11.91 -26.40 -29.54
N LEU A 842 12.69 -25.47 -28.99
CA LEU A 842 13.75 -25.72 -28.04
C LEU A 842 13.45 -25.09 -26.68
N SER A 843 13.51 -25.88 -25.62
CA SER A 843 13.27 -25.41 -24.26
C SER A 843 14.51 -24.76 -23.67
N LEU A 844 14.52 -23.42 -23.60
CA LEU A 844 15.51 -22.65 -22.88
C LEU A 844 15.23 -22.72 -21.36
N LEU A 845 16.12 -23.32 -20.59
CA LEU A 845 15.99 -23.49 -19.15
C LEU A 845 16.51 -22.27 -18.38
N ASN A 846 17.63 -21.68 -18.84
CA ASN A 846 18.24 -20.55 -18.16
C ASN A 846 19.14 -19.76 -19.13
N PHE A 847 19.32 -18.47 -18.84
CA PHE A 847 20.29 -17.63 -19.54
C PHE A 847 21.02 -16.73 -18.55
N HIS A 848 22.34 -16.66 -18.75
CA HIS A 848 23.27 -15.94 -17.88
C HIS A 848 24.14 -14.99 -18.71
N ARG A 849 24.17 -13.70 -18.36
CA ARG A 849 25.08 -12.73 -18.98
C ARG A 849 26.43 -12.79 -18.27
N GLN A 850 27.43 -13.40 -18.91
CA GLN A 850 28.76 -13.52 -18.32
C GLN A 850 29.44 -12.16 -18.15
N ARG A 851 29.36 -11.31 -19.19
CA ARG A 851 29.95 -9.95 -19.12
C ARG A 851 29.39 -9.03 -20.19
N LEU A 852 29.46 -7.76 -19.90
CA LEU A 852 29.38 -6.67 -20.87
C LEU A 852 30.78 -6.33 -21.38
N ILE A 853 30.87 -6.08 -22.69
CA ILE A 853 32.14 -5.76 -23.36
C ILE A 853 32.06 -4.33 -23.86
N LEU A 854 32.93 -3.49 -23.31
CA LEU A 854 33.05 -2.08 -23.69
C LEU A 854 34.01 -1.95 -24.87
N GLY A 855 33.73 -1.07 -25.81
CA GLY A 855 34.62 -0.65 -26.85
C GLY A 855 35.80 0.17 -26.30
N ALA A 856 36.85 0.29 -27.08
CA ALA A 856 38.09 1.00 -26.74
C ALA A 856 37.86 2.52 -26.62
#